data_bb34cd507fa1c430f392fcabe6ecbc61
#
_entry.id   bb34cd507fa1c430f392fcabe6ecbc61
#
_cell.length_a   1.000
_cell.length_b   1.000
_cell.length_c   1.000
_cell.angle_alpha   90.00
_cell.angle_beta   90.00
_cell.angle_gamma   90.00
#
_symmetry.space_group_name_H-M   'P 1'
#
loop_
_entity.id
_entity.type
_entity.pdbx_description
1 polymer ?
#
loop_
_entity_poly.entity_id
_entity_poly.type
_entity_poly.pdbx_seq_one_letter_code
_entity_poly.pdbx_strand_id
1 'polypeptide(L)'
;RSMNDLLKLTPQGANVGSGFSVGGGNYRQSYVTVDGAAFNNAFGIGGNLPGNGSPISLDALDQISVSSSPYDVRLSGFTGGAISAVTKSGTNDFKGTAYMYTTNSHLRGNKVSDYELNRLQSHSTTWGASFGGPIIKDKLFFFANGEYQSNISAGPSGTARVNATDEWSPTSGTVHRPLQSDMDDMLSFLNKTYGYNPGRYQGYSLDTPSYKFLARIDWNINENNKLNFRFSKSHDKDSKAPANSTSPFKDYVIYPGGTSDGVSISGGKSQSGRTANAGLYFESSRYDEVKNFTSLAGEWNSKWGGVQNVLRLTYSYQDEPRSYVGGIFPTVDILKDGAYYMGLGPDPFTEGNLRQVKTFVATDEASWTMGIQNFTAGVQFETNKAVNGFGAASAGYYVYDSPEAFMAGGAPSAYGVTFPMDGSGQFKATMKYQQFSAYIQDQVNFSERFRLTAGLRFELPIYPELENNYNKAFAAMKWKNDAGVESQYSTDQLPDAPLTVSPRVGFNWDILGNHKLVLRGGTGYFIGRLPFVWLVSAVGNAGCGQYTYYYNTASDKGATYKMDKFYQSRDEQVNVLKQQGLAVNREDAAAPSTPTIIDKDLKMNATWKTSLALDAKLPYDIDFSLEGIYSREFNPATVINLDRYWDGK
;
A
#
# COMPACT_ATOMS: atom_id res chain seq x y z
N ARG A 1 -1.18 -19.87 -2.64
CA ARG A 1 -2.60 -19.78 -2.25
C ARG A 1 -2.80 -18.54 -1.39
N SER A 2 -3.70 -17.67 -1.80
CA SER A 2 -3.97 -16.40 -1.13
C SER A 2 -5.47 -16.11 -1.13
N MET A 3 -5.91 -15.15 -0.33
CA MET A 3 -7.29 -14.66 -0.37
C MET A 3 -7.66 -14.15 -1.77
N ASN A 4 -6.74 -13.50 -2.47
CA ASN A 4 -6.95 -13.07 -3.86
C ASN A 4 -7.23 -14.23 -4.83
N ASP A 5 -6.70 -15.42 -4.57
CA ASP A 5 -6.97 -16.58 -5.44
C ASP A 5 -8.41 -17.08 -5.30
N LEU A 6 -9.02 -16.94 -4.11
CA LEU A 6 -10.43 -17.24 -3.91
C LEU A 6 -11.32 -16.18 -4.55
N LEU A 7 -10.94 -14.90 -4.46
CA LEU A 7 -11.70 -13.81 -5.06
C LEU A 7 -11.80 -13.92 -6.59
N LYS A 8 -10.79 -14.50 -7.26
CA LYS A 8 -10.81 -14.78 -8.71
C LYS A 8 -11.90 -15.74 -9.15
N LEU A 9 -12.47 -16.52 -8.24
CA LEU A 9 -13.57 -17.43 -8.54
C LEU A 9 -14.94 -16.71 -8.62
N THR A 10 -14.99 -15.42 -8.27
CA THR A 10 -16.19 -14.63 -8.32
C THR A 10 -16.45 -14.16 -9.76
N PRO A 11 -17.63 -14.48 -10.37
CA PRO A 11 -17.92 -14.10 -11.76
C PRO A 11 -17.87 -12.60 -12.04
N GLN A 12 -18.24 -11.76 -11.05
CA GLN A 12 -18.21 -10.29 -11.16
C GLN A 12 -16.84 -9.69 -10.82
N GLY A 13 -15.84 -10.51 -10.59
CA GLY A 13 -14.50 -10.11 -10.17
C GLY A 13 -13.47 -10.18 -11.29
N ALA A 14 -12.55 -9.24 -11.31
CA ALA A 14 -11.43 -9.21 -12.23
C ALA A 14 -10.15 -8.67 -11.57
N ASN A 15 -8.99 -9.19 -11.99
CA ASN A 15 -7.72 -8.55 -11.66
C ASN A 15 -7.54 -7.33 -12.56
N VAL A 16 -7.37 -6.16 -11.93
CA VAL A 16 -7.14 -4.89 -12.62
C VAL A 16 -5.95 -4.19 -11.97
N GLY A 17 -4.90 -4.00 -12.73
CA GLY A 17 -3.66 -3.43 -12.19
C GLY A 17 -3.08 -4.29 -11.06
N SER A 18 -2.87 -3.70 -9.89
CA SER A 18 -2.26 -4.37 -8.73
C SER A 18 -3.28 -5.03 -7.78
N GLY A 19 -4.58 -5.03 -8.10
CA GLY A 19 -5.61 -5.49 -7.17
C GLY A 19 -6.77 -6.22 -7.82
N PHE A 20 -7.71 -6.64 -6.98
CA PHE A 20 -8.93 -7.33 -7.37
C PHE A 20 -10.13 -6.37 -7.37
N SER A 21 -10.74 -6.17 -8.53
CA SER A 21 -11.92 -5.35 -8.75
C SER A 21 -13.19 -6.20 -8.67
N VAL A 22 -14.26 -5.63 -8.13
CA VAL A 22 -15.60 -6.23 -8.09
C VAL A 22 -16.59 -5.31 -8.79
N GLY A 23 -17.44 -5.87 -9.65
CA GLY A 23 -18.52 -5.13 -10.31
C GLY A 23 -18.04 -4.02 -11.26
N GLY A 24 -16.87 -4.15 -11.87
CA GLY A 24 -16.32 -3.21 -12.85
C GLY A 24 -15.71 -1.92 -12.26
N GLY A 25 -15.70 -1.76 -10.94
CA GLY A 25 -15.13 -0.59 -10.28
C GLY A 25 -13.60 -0.65 -10.17
N ASN A 26 -12.98 0.42 -9.67
CA ASN A 26 -11.57 0.40 -9.32
C ASN A 26 -11.33 -0.55 -8.12
N TYR A 27 -10.26 -1.33 -8.12
CA TYR A 27 -9.97 -2.27 -7.02
C TYR A 27 -9.85 -1.59 -5.65
N ARG A 28 -9.39 -0.33 -5.58
CA ARG A 28 -9.33 0.46 -4.34
C ARG A 28 -10.71 0.79 -3.75
N GLN A 29 -11.76 0.64 -4.54
CA GLN A 29 -13.14 0.95 -4.16
C GLN A 29 -13.91 -0.27 -3.64
N SER A 30 -13.28 -1.43 -3.54
CA SER A 30 -13.84 -2.60 -2.85
C SER A 30 -13.48 -2.56 -1.37
N TYR A 31 -14.42 -2.88 -0.50
CA TYR A 31 -14.20 -2.92 0.95
C TYR A 31 -14.10 -4.36 1.44
N VAL A 32 -13.02 -4.66 2.15
CA VAL A 32 -12.75 -6.00 2.67
C VAL A 32 -12.79 -5.98 4.18
N THR A 33 -13.56 -6.92 4.75
CA THR A 33 -13.64 -7.11 6.19
C THR A 33 -13.37 -8.56 6.58
N VAL A 34 -12.77 -8.75 7.75
CA VAL A 34 -12.65 -10.05 8.41
C VAL A 34 -13.21 -9.90 9.82
N ASP A 35 -14.28 -10.67 10.14
CA ASP A 35 -15.06 -10.53 11.37
C ASP A 35 -15.46 -9.06 11.67
N GLY A 36 -15.82 -8.32 10.61
CA GLY A 36 -16.19 -6.91 10.68
C GLY A 36 -15.04 -5.91 10.81
N ALA A 37 -13.81 -6.34 11.04
CA ALA A 37 -12.64 -5.45 11.04
C ALA A 37 -12.19 -5.14 9.60
N ALA A 38 -11.77 -3.90 9.34
CA ALA A 38 -11.24 -3.49 8.05
C ALA A 38 -9.90 -4.20 7.73
N PHE A 39 -9.84 -4.80 6.55
CA PHE A 39 -8.67 -5.50 6.01
C PHE A 39 -8.20 -4.90 4.67
N ASN A 40 -8.61 -3.70 4.36
CA ASN A 40 -8.15 -2.99 3.19
C ASN A 40 -6.73 -2.47 3.35
N ASN A 41 -6.02 -2.35 2.23
CA ASN A 41 -4.88 -1.45 2.12
C ASN A 41 -5.40 0.01 2.11
N ALA A 42 -5.65 0.55 3.29
CA ALA A 42 -6.27 1.86 3.45
C ALA A 42 -5.35 3.01 2.99
N PHE A 43 -4.03 2.81 3.00
CA PHE A 43 -3.09 3.79 2.47
C PHE A 43 -3.28 3.99 0.96
N GLY A 44 -3.58 2.93 0.21
CA GLY A 44 -3.98 2.98 -1.19
C GLY A 44 -2.84 2.91 -2.20
N ILE A 45 -1.62 2.53 -1.81
CA ILE A 45 -0.50 2.19 -2.72
C ILE A 45 -0.36 0.67 -2.80
N GLY A 46 -0.29 0.13 -4.01
CA GLY A 46 -0.24 -1.31 -4.25
C GLY A 46 -1.64 -1.93 -4.38
N GLY A 47 -1.78 -3.21 -4.02
CA GLY A 47 -3.06 -3.94 -4.10
C GLY A 47 -4.08 -3.49 -3.07
N ASN A 48 -5.30 -4.04 -3.16
CA ASN A 48 -6.40 -3.71 -2.24
C ASN A 48 -6.32 -4.38 -0.87
N LEU A 49 -5.47 -5.39 -0.71
CA LEU A 49 -5.21 -6.07 0.57
C LEU A 49 -3.79 -5.78 1.05
N PRO A 50 -3.55 -5.61 2.37
CA PRO A 50 -2.21 -5.56 2.94
C PRO A 50 -1.49 -6.90 2.81
N GLY A 51 -0.23 -6.99 3.24
CA GLY A 51 0.50 -8.26 3.29
C GLY A 51 0.60 -8.97 1.93
N ASN A 52 0.99 -8.26 0.87
CA ASN A 52 1.08 -8.81 -0.50
C ASN A 52 -0.20 -9.51 -0.99
N GLY A 53 -1.37 -9.07 -0.50
CA GLY A 53 -2.67 -9.63 -0.85
C GLY A 53 -3.08 -10.88 -0.05
N SER A 54 -2.36 -11.20 1.02
CA SER A 54 -2.65 -12.36 1.86
C SER A 54 -2.42 -12.08 3.35
N PRO A 55 -3.18 -11.14 3.97
CA PRO A 55 -2.98 -10.75 5.36
C PRO A 55 -3.42 -11.80 6.39
N ILE A 56 -4.04 -12.89 5.94
CA ILE A 56 -4.55 -13.97 6.78
C ILE A 56 -4.38 -15.32 6.04
N SER A 57 -4.12 -16.39 6.77
CA SER A 57 -4.09 -17.74 6.21
C SER A 57 -5.48 -18.19 5.75
N LEU A 58 -5.57 -18.86 4.60
CA LEU A 58 -6.84 -19.42 4.14
C LEU A 58 -7.38 -20.52 5.05
N ASP A 59 -6.50 -21.25 5.75
CA ASP A 59 -6.90 -22.27 6.71
C ASP A 59 -7.57 -21.66 7.96
N ALA A 60 -7.36 -20.37 8.22
CA ALA A 60 -8.02 -19.65 9.31
C ALA A 60 -9.45 -19.19 8.95
N LEU A 61 -9.84 -19.24 7.68
CA LEU A 61 -11.14 -18.76 7.22
C LEU A 61 -12.17 -19.90 7.20
N ASP A 62 -13.37 -19.58 7.65
CA ASP A 62 -14.55 -20.46 7.55
C ASP A 62 -15.34 -20.15 6.29
N GLN A 63 -15.59 -18.86 6.02
CA GLN A 63 -16.40 -18.40 4.89
C GLN A 63 -15.86 -17.10 4.31
N ILE A 64 -15.99 -16.95 2.99
CA ILE A 64 -15.82 -15.68 2.27
C ILE A 64 -17.08 -15.42 1.44
N SER A 65 -17.60 -14.21 1.55
CA SER A 65 -18.73 -13.71 0.76
C SER A 65 -18.27 -12.50 -0.05
N VAL A 66 -18.62 -12.48 -1.34
CA VAL A 66 -18.37 -11.35 -2.25
C VAL A 66 -19.70 -10.87 -2.80
N SER A 67 -19.97 -9.59 -2.64
CA SER A 67 -21.19 -8.97 -3.17
C SER A 67 -20.85 -7.71 -3.95
N SER A 68 -21.30 -7.64 -5.19
CA SER A 68 -21.14 -6.49 -6.08
C SER A 68 -22.11 -5.35 -5.75
N SER A 69 -23.29 -5.68 -5.20
CA SER A 69 -24.36 -4.72 -4.91
C SER A 69 -25.12 -5.12 -3.64
N PRO A 70 -24.47 -5.08 -2.44
CA PRO A 70 -25.15 -5.40 -1.19
C PRO A 70 -26.06 -4.24 -0.79
N TYR A 71 -27.38 -4.47 -0.80
CA TYR A 71 -28.37 -3.44 -0.43
C TYR A 71 -28.57 -3.28 1.08
N ASP A 72 -27.84 -4.03 1.87
CA ASP A 72 -27.79 -3.89 3.33
C ASP A 72 -27.07 -2.60 3.72
N VAL A 73 -27.73 -1.72 4.48
CA VAL A 73 -27.17 -0.42 4.89
C VAL A 73 -26.09 -0.51 5.98
N ARG A 74 -25.92 -1.68 6.59
CA ARG A 74 -24.83 -1.95 7.53
C ARG A 74 -23.46 -1.88 6.84
N LEU A 75 -23.40 -2.23 5.56
CA LEU A 75 -22.20 -2.24 4.74
C LEU A 75 -21.99 -0.89 4.06
N SER A 76 -20.79 -0.33 4.17
CA SER A 76 -20.44 0.97 3.61
C SER A 76 -18.95 1.05 3.25
N GLY A 77 -18.53 2.18 2.68
CA GLY A 77 -17.14 2.47 2.35
C GLY A 77 -16.67 1.84 1.04
N PHE A 78 -17.58 1.55 0.09
CA PHE A 78 -17.26 0.99 -1.22
C PHE A 78 -18.18 1.54 -2.31
N THR A 79 -17.64 1.64 -3.52
CA THR A 79 -18.40 1.83 -4.76
C THR A 79 -18.19 0.64 -5.71
N GLY A 80 -17.18 -0.18 -5.50
CA GLY A 80 -16.94 -1.46 -6.17
C GLY A 80 -17.83 -2.56 -5.62
N GLY A 81 -17.37 -3.27 -4.60
CA GLY A 81 -18.11 -4.33 -3.93
C GLY A 81 -17.68 -4.52 -2.48
N ALA A 82 -18.43 -5.30 -1.74
CA ALA A 82 -18.09 -5.70 -0.38
C ALA A 82 -17.62 -7.16 -0.35
N ILE A 83 -16.50 -7.38 0.29
CA ILE A 83 -15.89 -8.69 0.54
C ILE A 83 -15.87 -8.88 2.05
N SER A 84 -16.56 -9.92 2.53
CA SER A 84 -16.61 -10.24 3.95
C SER A 84 -16.13 -11.65 4.18
N ALA A 85 -15.17 -11.80 5.08
CA ALA A 85 -14.70 -13.10 5.53
C ALA A 85 -15.00 -13.30 7.02
N VAL A 86 -15.23 -14.55 7.38
CA VAL A 86 -15.44 -14.99 8.78
C VAL A 86 -14.35 -16.00 9.12
N THR A 87 -13.74 -15.85 10.28
CA THR A 87 -12.72 -16.77 10.76
C THR A 87 -13.34 -17.99 11.44
N LYS A 88 -12.64 -19.13 11.36
CA LYS A 88 -13.00 -20.35 12.12
C LYS A 88 -13.03 -20.06 13.62
N SER A 89 -13.89 -20.78 14.32
CA SER A 89 -14.00 -20.80 15.79
C SER A 89 -13.77 -22.20 16.34
N GLY A 90 -13.52 -22.31 17.63
CA GLY A 90 -13.50 -23.59 18.33
C GLY A 90 -14.90 -24.19 18.43
N THR A 91 -14.96 -25.51 18.60
CA THR A 91 -16.19 -26.29 18.79
C THR A 91 -16.06 -27.16 20.05
N ASN A 92 -17.07 -27.95 20.38
CA ASN A 92 -16.99 -28.90 21.50
C ASN A 92 -16.00 -30.06 21.25
N ASP A 93 -15.58 -30.24 20.02
CA ASP A 93 -14.58 -31.22 19.62
C ASP A 93 -13.26 -30.54 19.30
N PHE A 94 -12.15 -31.08 19.76
CA PHE A 94 -10.84 -30.66 19.32
C PHE A 94 -10.62 -31.02 17.87
N LYS A 95 -10.26 -30.02 17.06
CA LYS A 95 -9.96 -30.17 15.64
C LYS A 95 -8.65 -29.46 15.31
N GLY A 96 -7.86 -30.05 14.47
CA GLY A 96 -6.61 -29.46 14.03
C GLY A 96 -6.27 -29.84 12.60
N THR A 97 -5.51 -29.01 11.94
CA THR A 97 -4.93 -29.26 10.63
C THR A 97 -3.44 -28.97 10.68
N ALA A 98 -2.67 -29.67 9.89
CA ALA A 98 -1.28 -29.35 9.60
C ALA A 98 -1.02 -29.59 8.11
N TYR A 99 -0.29 -28.68 7.48
CA TYR A 99 -0.01 -28.79 6.05
C TYR A 99 1.36 -28.21 5.71
N MET A 100 1.90 -28.69 4.60
CA MET A 100 3.11 -28.19 3.98
C MET A 100 2.89 -28.12 2.46
N TYR A 101 3.27 -26.98 1.88
CA TYR A 101 3.35 -26.81 0.43
C TYR A 101 4.77 -26.41 0.06
N THR A 102 5.35 -27.08 -0.93
CA THR A 102 6.67 -26.71 -1.44
C THR A 102 6.68 -26.64 -2.95
N THR A 103 7.41 -25.69 -3.48
CA THR A 103 7.76 -25.58 -4.89
C THR A 103 9.19 -25.07 -5.02
N ASN A 104 9.88 -25.52 -6.04
CA ASN A 104 11.22 -25.05 -6.36
C ASN A 104 11.45 -25.05 -7.87
N SER A 105 12.61 -24.55 -8.31
CA SER A 105 12.94 -24.49 -9.74
C SER A 105 12.99 -25.85 -10.43
N HIS A 106 13.22 -26.95 -9.70
CA HIS A 106 13.25 -28.31 -10.28
C HIS A 106 11.85 -28.91 -10.49
N LEU A 107 10.87 -28.49 -9.69
CA LEU A 107 9.46 -28.89 -9.81
C LEU A 107 8.71 -28.10 -10.90
N ARG A 108 9.34 -27.11 -11.50
CA ARG A 108 8.79 -26.31 -12.61
C ARG A 108 9.38 -26.79 -13.92
N GLY A 109 8.54 -26.95 -14.94
CA GLY A 109 9.01 -27.17 -16.30
C GLY A 109 9.81 -25.96 -16.80
N ASN A 110 10.87 -26.22 -17.57
CA ASN A 110 11.69 -25.16 -18.18
C ASN A 110 11.68 -25.25 -19.73
N LYS A 111 10.85 -26.11 -20.32
CA LYS A 111 10.68 -26.21 -21.77
C LYS A 111 9.33 -25.67 -22.20
N VAL A 112 9.34 -24.84 -23.24
CA VAL A 112 8.14 -24.34 -23.91
C VAL A 112 8.38 -24.55 -25.41
N SER A 113 7.74 -25.55 -26.00
CA SER A 113 8.06 -26.08 -27.33
C SER A 113 9.55 -26.46 -27.41
N ASP A 114 10.30 -25.95 -28.38
CA ASP A 114 11.71 -26.20 -28.58
C ASP A 114 12.64 -25.31 -27.77
N TYR A 115 12.07 -24.34 -27.01
CA TYR A 115 12.83 -23.45 -26.17
C TYR A 115 13.05 -24.01 -24.77
N GLU A 116 14.31 -24.01 -24.32
CA GLU A 116 14.69 -24.35 -22.96
C GLU A 116 15.06 -23.06 -22.19
N LEU A 117 14.28 -22.74 -21.15
CA LEU A 117 14.51 -21.58 -20.29
C LEU A 117 15.56 -21.89 -19.22
N ASN A 118 16.42 -20.93 -18.92
CA ASN A 118 17.34 -21.04 -17.79
C ASN A 118 16.56 -21.19 -16.48
N ARG A 119 16.93 -22.19 -15.69
CA ARG A 119 16.36 -22.41 -14.35
C ARG A 119 16.98 -21.45 -13.34
N LEU A 120 16.32 -20.34 -13.10
CA LEU A 120 16.68 -19.47 -11.98
C LEU A 120 16.36 -20.18 -10.66
N GLN A 121 17.28 -20.13 -9.72
CA GLN A 121 17.05 -20.68 -8.39
C GLN A 121 15.85 -20.02 -7.73
N SER A 122 14.85 -20.82 -7.39
CA SER A 122 13.70 -20.37 -6.62
C SER A 122 13.20 -21.49 -5.72
N HIS A 123 12.84 -21.13 -4.51
CA HIS A 123 12.29 -22.06 -3.54
C HIS A 123 11.20 -21.33 -2.74
N SER A 124 10.05 -21.97 -2.60
CA SER A 124 8.98 -21.46 -1.74
C SER A 124 8.39 -22.64 -0.99
N THR A 125 8.46 -22.59 0.33
CA THR A 125 7.85 -23.59 1.20
C THR A 125 6.99 -22.90 2.25
N THR A 126 5.74 -23.36 2.35
CA THR A 126 4.76 -22.90 3.32
C THR A 126 4.47 -24.04 4.30
N TRP A 127 4.58 -23.77 5.59
CA TRP A 127 4.12 -24.63 6.67
C TRP A 127 2.97 -23.92 7.38
N GLY A 128 1.91 -24.66 7.68
CA GLY A 128 0.80 -24.13 8.44
C GLY A 128 0.18 -25.16 9.35
N ALA A 129 -0.40 -24.67 10.45
CA ALA A 129 -1.17 -25.48 11.36
C ALA A 129 -2.31 -24.68 11.97
N SER A 130 -3.41 -25.34 12.25
CA SER A 130 -4.49 -24.81 13.06
C SER A 130 -4.94 -25.79 14.12
N PHE A 131 -5.44 -25.25 15.25
CA PHE A 131 -5.97 -26.05 16.33
C PHE A 131 -7.06 -25.26 17.06
N GLY A 132 -8.16 -25.93 17.37
CA GLY A 132 -9.27 -25.35 18.11
C GLY A 132 -10.06 -26.39 18.87
N GLY A 133 -10.80 -25.93 19.85
CA GLY A 133 -11.62 -26.80 20.69
C GLY A 133 -12.20 -26.07 21.91
N PRO A 134 -12.82 -26.81 22.86
CA PRO A 134 -13.39 -26.22 24.03
C PRO A 134 -12.30 -26.00 25.11
N ILE A 135 -12.29 -24.82 25.73
CA ILE A 135 -11.67 -24.60 27.05
C ILE A 135 -12.65 -25.06 28.11
N ILE A 136 -13.93 -24.70 27.92
CA ILE A 136 -15.07 -25.19 28.74
C ILE A 136 -16.15 -25.60 27.75
N LYS A 137 -16.57 -26.87 27.76
CA LYS A 137 -17.62 -27.38 26.87
C LYS A 137 -18.87 -26.51 26.94
N ASP A 138 -19.46 -26.27 25.77
CA ASP A 138 -20.66 -25.44 25.51
C ASP A 138 -20.51 -23.96 25.86
N LYS A 139 -19.40 -23.54 26.52
CA LYS A 139 -19.25 -22.16 27.03
C LYS A 139 -18.08 -21.39 26.48
N LEU A 140 -16.89 -21.96 26.47
CA LEU A 140 -15.68 -21.23 26.13
C LEU A 140 -14.83 -22.01 25.13
N PHE A 141 -14.57 -21.41 23.99
CA PHE A 141 -13.87 -22.04 22.89
C PHE A 141 -12.67 -21.21 22.47
N PHE A 142 -11.68 -21.87 21.92
CA PHE A 142 -10.54 -21.21 21.30
C PHE A 142 -10.29 -21.76 19.89
N PHE A 143 -9.67 -20.96 19.07
CA PHE A 143 -9.10 -21.34 17.79
C PHE A 143 -7.80 -20.58 17.58
N ALA A 144 -6.75 -21.26 17.10
CA ALA A 144 -5.47 -20.67 16.75
C ALA A 144 -5.00 -21.21 15.40
N ASN A 145 -4.38 -20.36 14.60
CA ASN A 145 -3.76 -20.70 13.31
C ASN A 145 -2.41 -20.01 13.20
N GLY A 146 -1.42 -20.72 12.69
CA GLY A 146 -0.11 -20.19 12.34
C GLY A 146 0.31 -20.66 10.96
N GLU A 147 0.87 -19.76 10.14
CA GLU A 147 1.44 -20.04 8.83
C GLU A 147 2.78 -19.34 8.70
N TYR A 148 3.79 -20.05 8.22
CA TYR A 148 5.10 -19.52 7.87
C TYR A 148 5.44 -19.90 6.44
N GLN A 149 5.92 -18.94 5.67
CA GLN A 149 6.38 -19.17 4.30
C GLN A 149 7.80 -18.66 4.14
N SER A 150 8.70 -19.54 3.71
CA SER A 150 10.04 -19.20 3.25
C SER A 150 10.02 -19.05 1.74
N ASN A 151 10.38 -17.87 1.25
CA ASN A 151 10.50 -17.59 -0.17
C ASN A 151 11.93 -17.15 -0.47
N ILE A 152 12.62 -17.95 -1.28
CA ILE A 152 13.94 -17.63 -1.80
C ILE A 152 13.84 -17.52 -3.31
N SER A 153 14.28 -16.40 -3.86
CA SER A 153 14.36 -16.16 -5.30
C SER A 153 15.77 -15.78 -5.70
N ALA A 154 16.10 -15.96 -6.98
CA ALA A 154 17.37 -15.51 -7.52
C ALA A 154 17.51 -13.99 -7.33
N GLY A 155 18.68 -13.57 -6.93
CA GLY A 155 19.08 -12.16 -6.98
C GLY A 155 19.35 -11.69 -8.41
N PRO A 156 19.90 -10.48 -8.59
CA PRO A 156 20.30 -9.98 -9.89
C PRO A 156 21.29 -10.93 -10.58
N SER A 157 21.14 -11.08 -11.89
CA SER A 157 21.99 -11.95 -12.71
C SER A 157 23.30 -11.31 -13.15
N GLY A 158 23.47 -10.01 -12.90
CA GLY A 158 24.67 -9.27 -13.29
C GLY A 158 25.92 -9.76 -12.56
N THR A 159 27.03 -9.92 -13.30
CA THR A 159 28.34 -10.29 -12.79
C THR A 159 29.41 -9.31 -13.25
N ALA A 160 30.40 -9.07 -12.39
CA ALA A 160 31.55 -8.26 -12.74
C ALA A 160 32.45 -8.97 -13.76
N ARG A 161 33.20 -8.21 -14.56
CA ARG A 161 34.30 -8.76 -15.37
C ARG A 161 35.45 -9.21 -14.46
N VAL A 162 36.01 -10.37 -14.77
CA VAL A 162 37.20 -10.87 -14.07
C VAL A 162 38.45 -10.15 -14.58
N ASN A 163 38.57 -9.98 -15.90
CA ASN A 163 39.65 -9.31 -16.58
C ASN A 163 39.15 -8.07 -17.34
N ALA A 164 40.02 -7.08 -17.54
CA ALA A 164 39.72 -5.89 -18.32
C ALA A 164 39.40 -6.18 -19.79
N THR A 165 39.85 -7.33 -20.31
CA THR A 165 39.63 -7.79 -21.68
C THR A 165 38.34 -8.59 -21.86
N ASP A 166 37.62 -8.91 -20.75
CA ASP A 166 36.35 -9.62 -20.85
C ASP A 166 35.30 -8.77 -21.57
N GLU A 167 34.62 -9.35 -22.53
CA GLU A 167 33.56 -8.66 -23.27
C GLU A 167 32.35 -8.35 -22.38
N TRP A 168 31.79 -7.18 -22.56
CA TRP A 168 30.54 -6.75 -21.96
C TRP A 168 29.71 -5.94 -22.93
N SER A 169 28.41 -5.81 -22.66
CA SER A 169 27.50 -5.03 -23.51
C SER A 169 26.60 -4.16 -22.64
N PRO A 170 26.39 -2.87 -22.96
CA PRO A 170 25.48 -2.00 -22.22
C PRO A 170 24.00 -2.43 -22.31
N THR A 171 23.64 -3.25 -23.28
CA THR A 171 22.24 -3.58 -23.60
C THR A 171 21.91 -5.05 -23.49
N SER A 172 22.89 -5.95 -23.36
CA SER A 172 22.65 -7.40 -23.38
C SER A 172 23.66 -8.18 -22.54
N GLY A 173 23.29 -9.42 -22.21
CA GLY A 173 24.13 -10.33 -21.44
C GLY A 173 24.08 -10.07 -19.92
N THR A 174 24.82 -10.87 -19.18
CA THR A 174 24.91 -10.82 -17.72
C THR A 174 26.26 -10.29 -17.22
N VAL A 175 27.25 -10.15 -18.11
CA VAL A 175 28.54 -9.56 -17.76
C VAL A 175 28.43 -8.04 -17.82
N HIS A 176 28.65 -7.40 -16.69
CA HIS A 176 28.57 -5.95 -16.51
C HIS A 176 29.96 -5.31 -16.58
N ARG A 177 30.02 -4.02 -16.89
CA ARG A 177 31.27 -3.27 -17.09
C ARG A 177 32.25 -3.28 -15.89
N PRO A 178 31.81 -3.17 -14.62
CA PRO A 178 32.74 -3.11 -13.50
C PRO A 178 33.66 -4.33 -13.42
N LEU A 179 34.93 -4.08 -13.06
CA LEU A 179 35.89 -5.13 -12.74
C LEU A 179 35.64 -5.69 -11.33
N GLN A 180 35.84 -6.98 -11.19
CA GLN A 180 35.74 -7.64 -9.89
C GLN A 180 36.73 -7.04 -8.88
N SER A 181 37.98 -6.75 -9.30
CA SER A 181 38.98 -6.08 -8.48
C SER A 181 38.46 -4.74 -7.94
N ASP A 182 37.87 -3.90 -8.78
CA ASP A 182 37.36 -2.57 -8.38
C ASP A 182 36.21 -2.70 -7.35
N MET A 183 35.35 -3.71 -7.52
CA MET A 183 34.27 -3.98 -6.57
C MET A 183 34.78 -4.52 -5.23
N ASP A 184 35.79 -5.43 -5.24
CA ASP A 184 36.40 -6.02 -4.04
C ASP A 184 37.23 -4.98 -3.28
N ASP A 185 37.96 -4.11 -3.97
CA ASP A 185 38.71 -2.99 -3.38
C ASP A 185 37.76 -2.00 -2.71
N MET A 186 36.61 -1.66 -3.35
CA MET A 186 35.60 -0.81 -2.76
C MET A 186 34.98 -1.45 -1.51
N LEU A 187 34.62 -2.73 -1.56
CA LEU A 187 34.11 -3.47 -0.40
C LEU A 187 35.10 -3.42 0.79
N SER A 188 36.37 -3.66 0.51
CA SER A 188 37.44 -3.62 1.51
C SER A 188 37.62 -2.21 2.09
N PHE A 189 37.58 -1.18 1.23
CA PHE A 189 37.70 0.22 1.63
C PHE A 189 36.55 0.63 2.56
N LEU A 190 35.29 0.30 2.20
CA LEU A 190 34.11 0.63 3.00
C LEU A 190 34.15 -0.02 4.39
N ASN A 191 34.48 -1.30 4.44
CA ASN A 191 34.61 -2.02 5.72
C ASN A 191 35.69 -1.41 6.60
N LYS A 192 36.89 -1.10 6.03
CA LYS A 192 38.02 -0.62 6.76
C LYS A 192 37.90 0.85 7.20
N THR A 193 37.34 1.71 6.33
CA THR A 193 37.32 3.16 6.54
C THR A 193 36.06 3.60 7.29
N TYR A 194 34.93 3.01 6.97
CA TYR A 194 33.61 3.44 7.50
C TYR A 194 32.94 2.39 8.40
N GLY A 195 33.54 1.19 8.53
CA GLY A 195 32.90 0.08 9.26
C GLY A 195 31.58 -0.37 8.60
N TYR A 196 31.39 -0.07 7.31
CA TYR A 196 30.18 -0.32 6.58
C TYR A 196 30.31 -1.52 5.66
N ASN A 197 29.43 -2.52 5.84
CA ASN A 197 29.33 -3.69 4.96
C ASN A 197 28.15 -3.52 4.00
N PRO A 198 28.38 -3.20 2.72
CA PRO A 198 27.31 -3.01 1.74
C PRO A 198 26.68 -4.32 1.23
N GLY A 199 27.06 -5.48 1.75
CA GLY A 199 26.67 -6.80 1.24
C GLY A 199 27.42 -7.19 -0.03
N ARG A 200 26.85 -8.12 -0.78
CA ARG A 200 27.42 -8.65 -2.03
C ARG A 200 27.02 -7.77 -3.21
N TYR A 201 27.78 -7.83 -4.31
CA TYR A 201 27.42 -7.19 -5.58
C TYR A 201 26.97 -8.21 -6.64
N GLN A 202 27.19 -9.50 -6.41
CA GLN A 202 26.77 -10.59 -7.31
C GLN A 202 26.58 -11.91 -6.54
N GLY A 203 25.86 -12.89 -7.13
CA GLY A 203 25.76 -14.25 -6.64
C GLY A 203 25.00 -14.40 -5.32
N TYR A 204 24.06 -13.53 -5.01
CA TYR A 204 23.20 -13.60 -3.82
C TYR A 204 21.75 -13.95 -4.19
N SER A 205 21.03 -14.48 -3.22
CA SER A 205 19.59 -14.76 -3.33
C SER A 205 18.79 -13.76 -2.50
N LEU A 206 17.53 -13.56 -2.86
CA LEU A 206 16.59 -12.71 -2.15
C LEU A 206 15.73 -13.60 -1.24
N ASP A 207 15.80 -13.35 0.06
CA ASP A 207 15.00 -14.04 1.06
C ASP A 207 13.87 -13.13 1.55
N THR A 208 12.63 -13.54 1.26
CA THR A 208 11.41 -12.79 1.58
C THR A 208 10.45 -13.65 2.40
N PRO A 209 10.73 -13.86 3.69
CA PRO A 209 9.88 -14.66 4.56
C PRO A 209 8.54 -13.96 4.83
N SER A 210 7.49 -14.77 5.01
CA SER A 210 6.17 -14.32 5.43
C SER A 210 5.67 -15.16 6.58
N TYR A 211 5.01 -14.55 7.57
CA TYR A 211 4.31 -15.29 8.61
C TYR A 211 2.96 -14.65 8.93
N LYS A 212 2.02 -15.52 9.32
CA LYS A 212 0.67 -15.14 9.71
C LYS A 212 0.28 -15.89 10.96
N PHE A 213 -0.39 -15.18 11.84
CA PHE A 213 -0.89 -15.73 13.09
C PHE A 213 -2.31 -15.23 13.34
N LEU A 214 -3.17 -16.11 13.82
CA LEU A 214 -4.52 -15.78 14.27
C LEU A 214 -4.83 -16.53 15.56
N ALA A 215 -5.45 -15.85 16.51
CA ALA A 215 -6.07 -16.43 17.70
C ALA A 215 -7.48 -15.86 17.89
N ARG A 216 -8.43 -16.72 18.23
CA ARG A 216 -9.82 -16.37 18.50
C ARG A 216 -10.30 -17.07 19.75
N ILE A 217 -11.10 -16.37 20.55
CA ILE A 217 -11.82 -16.89 21.71
C ILE A 217 -13.30 -16.55 21.53
N ASP A 218 -14.16 -17.53 21.75
CA ASP A 218 -15.61 -17.39 21.73
C ASP A 218 -16.16 -17.83 23.08
N TRP A 219 -16.89 -16.94 23.75
CA TRP A 219 -17.43 -17.15 25.07
C TRP A 219 -18.96 -16.99 25.08
N ASN A 220 -19.66 -18.09 25.27
CA ASN A 220 -21.09 -18.12 25.57
C ASN A 220 -21.28 -17.88 27.09
N ILE A 221 -21.38 -16.60 27.48
CA ILE A 221 -21.51 -16.22 28.92
C ILE A 221 -22.78 -16.81 29.49
N ASN A 222 -23.89 -16.63 28.80
CA ASN A 222 -25.21 -17.22 29.07
C ASN A 222 -26.04 -17.23 27.75
N GLU A 223 -27.31 -17.63 27.84
CA GLU A 223 -28.22 -17.72 26.68
C GLU A 223 -28.42 -16.37 25.95
N ASN A 224 -28.29 -15.26 26.68
CA ASN A 224 -28.53 -13.93 26.19
C ASN A 224 -27.24 -13.15 25.84
N ASN A 225 -26.08 -13.65 26.25
CA ASN A 225 -24.82 -12.92 26.09
C ASN A 225 -23.73 -13.82 25.52
N LYS A 226 -23.17 -13.43 24.38
CA LYS A 226 -22.02 -14.06 23.73
C LYS A 226 -20.97 -13.01 23.44
N LEU A 227 -19.72 -13.33 23.72
CA LEU A 227 -18.57 -12.47 23.45
C LEU A 227 -17.59 -13.23 22.58
N ASN A 228 -17.06 -12.59 21.56
CA ASN A 228 -15.90 -13.12 20.84
C ASN A 228 -14.78 -12.08 20.77
N PHE A 229 -13.57 -12.58 20.72
CA PHE A 229 -12.38 -11.78 20.55
C PHE A 229 -11.44 -12.46 19.56
N ARG A 230 -10.91 -11.67 18.59
CA ARG A 230 -9.95 -12.14 17.60
C ARG A 230 -8.74 -11.21 17.55
N PHE A 231 -7.56 -11.80 17.52
CA PHE A 231 -6.28 -11.18 17.20
C PHE A 231 -5.72 -11.81 15.92
N SER A 232 -5.21 -11.00 15.00
CA SER A 232 -4.42 -11.49 13.88
C SER A 232 -3.24 -10.59 13.59
N LYS A 233 -2.14 -11.20 13.13
CA LYS A 233 -0.92 -10.51 12.71
C LYS A 233 -0.34 -11.19 11.48
N SER A 234 0.07 -10.38 10.50
CA SER A 234 0.89 -10.83 9.37
C SER A 234 2.14 -9.97 9.22
N HIS A 235 3.16 -10.58 8.65
CA HIS A 235 4.42 -9.97 8.26
C HIS A 235 4.85 -10.53 6.92
N ASP A 236 5.12 -9.65 5.98
CA ASP A 236 5.62 -9.98 4.65
C ASP A 236 6.79 -9.08 4.31
N LYS A 237 7.69 -9.58 3.48
CA LYS A 237 8.77 -8.82 2.87
C LYS A 237 8.68 -8.90 1.35
N ASP A 238 9.04 -7.80 0.69
CA ASP A 238 9.09 -7.73 -0.77
C ASP A 238 10.34 -6.95 -1.18
N SER A 239 11.31 -7.66 -1.77
CA SER A 239 12.60 -7.08 -2.12
C SER A 239 12.53 -6.30 -3.43
N LYS A 240 13.06 -5.09 -3.44
CA LYS A 240 13.03 -4.16 -4.57
C LYS A 240 14.42 -3.85 -5.08
N ALA A 241 14.54 -3.73 -6.39
CA ALA A 241 15.74 -3.17 -7.02
C ALA A 241 15.84 -1.66 -6.76
N PRO A 242 17.04 -1.06 -6.82
CA PRO A 242 17.19 0.38 -6.72
C PRO A 242 16.52 1.08 -7.90
N ALA A 243 15.96 2.27 -7.64
CA ALA A 243 15.40 3.11 -8.68
C ALA A 243 16.49 3.71 -9.59
N ASN A 244 16.18 3.86 -10.87
CA ASN A 244 17.05 4.60 -11.79
C ASN A 244 16.84 6.12 -11.72
N SER A 245 15.95 6.61 -10.86
CA SER A 245 15.73 8.05 -10.71
C SER A 245 16.95 8.74 -10.13
N THR A 246 17.25 9.93 -10.62
CA THR A 246 18.34 10.80 -10.18
C THR A 246 17.84 12.01 -9.38
N SER A 247 16.55 12.02 -8.96
CA SER A 247 16.07 13.06 -8.05
C SER A 247 16.90 13.04 -6.74
N PRO A 248 17.23 14.17 -6.15
CA PRO A 248 16.74 15.51 -6.51
C PRO A 248 17.39 16.17 -7.72
N PHE A 249 18.23 15.47 -8.44
CA PHE A 249 18.98 15.97 -9.60
C PHE A 249 18.25 15.81 -10.94
N LYS A 250 16.91 15.74 -10.93
CA LYS A 250 16.10 15.44 -12.13
C LYS A 250 16.31 16.40 -13.31
N ASP A 251 16.72 17.63 -13.00
CA ASP A 251 16.96 18.67 -14.00
C ASP A 251 18.41 18.67 -14.52
N TYR A 252 19.25 17.75 -14.02
CA TYR A 252 20.65 17.63 -14.39
C TYR A 252 20.94 16.26 -15.03
N VAL A 253 21.84 16.25 -15.98
CA VAL A 253 22.34 15.01 -16.59
C VAL A 253 23.43 14.44 -15.68
N ILE A 254 23.08 13.50 -14.81
CA ILE A 254 24.03 12.87 -13.87
C ILE A 254 24.83 11.74 -14.55
N TYR A 255 24.21 11.04 -15.49
CA TYR A 255 24.83 9.98 -16.28
C TYR A 255 24.92 10.43 -17.73
N PRO A 256 25.95 11.23 -18.09
CA PRO A 256 26.03 11.81 -19.42
C PRO A 256 26.27 10.78 -20.53
N GLY A 257 26.77 9.59 -20.16
CA GLY A 257 27.26 8.60 -21.10
C GLY A 257 28.70 8.88 -21.52
N GLY A 258 29.25 8.00 -22.35
CA GLY A 258 30.64 8.12 -22.80
C GLY A 258 31.08 6.89 -23.59
N THR A 259 32.41 6.69 -23.66
CA THR A 259 33.00 5.49 -24.26
C THR A 259 33.92 4.86 -23.25
N SER A 260 33.75 3.56 -22.97
CA SER A 260 34.57 2.77 -22.07
C SER A 260 35.01 1.49 -22.77
N ASP A 261 36.31 1.21 -22.79
CA ASP A 261 36.91 0.04 -23.47
C ASP A 261 36.48 -0.09 -24.93
N GLY A 262 36.30 1.03 -25.62
CA GLY A 262 35.81 1.07 -27.03
C GLY A 262 34.29 0.88 -27.18
N VAL A 263 33.54 0.64 -26.11
CA VAL A 263 32.09 0.50 -26.10
C VAL A 263 31.42 1.83 -25.82
N SER A 264 30.54 2.26 -26.68
CA SER A 264 29.75 3.49 -26.52
C SER A 264 28.60 3.24 -25.54
N ILE A 265 28.47 4.10 -24.54
CA ILE A 265 27.40 4.07 -23.53
C ILE A 265 26.57 5.34 -23.73
N SER A 266 25.31 5.20 -24.08
CA SER A 266 24.37 6.34 -24.17
C SER A 266 24.15 6.95 -22.79
N GLY A 267 23.99 8.25 -22.72
CA GLY A 267 23.58 8.94 -21.51
C GLY A 267 22.16 8.58 -21.06
N GLY A 268 21.83 8.99 -19.83
CA GLY A 268 20.53 8.78 -19.23
C GLY A 268 20.37 7.45 -18.51
N LYS A 269 19.12 7.02 -18.30
CA LYS A 269 18.81 5.91 -17.39
C LYS A 269 18.84 4.52 -18.03
N SER A 270 18.69 4.44 -19.35
CA SER A 270 18.51 3.14 -20.02
C SER A 270 19.77 2.30 -20.13
N GLN A 271 20.92 2.93 -20.32
CA GLN A 271 22.21 2.24 -20.46
C GLN A 271 23.21 2.56 -19.35
N SER A 272 23.09 3.70 -18.71
CA SER A 272 24.03 4.18 -17.67
C SER A 272 23.42 4.33 -16.28
N GLY A 273 22.14 3.98 -16.10
CA GLY A 273 21.45 4.02 -14.80
C GLY A 273 21.87 2.87 -13.86
N ARG A 274 21.39 2.90 -12.62
CA ARG A 274 21.79 1.96 -11.56
C ARG A 274 21.56 0.49 -11.87
N THR A 275 20.55 0.16 -12.69
CA THR A 275 20.22 -1.22 -13.07
C THR A 275 20.72 -1.60 -14.48
N ALA A 276 21.50 -0.74 -15.12
CA ALA A 276 22.07 -1.00 -16.44
C ALA A 276 23.39 -1.78 -16.37
N ASN A 277 23.74 -2.48 -17.46
CA ASN A 277 24.98 -3.28 -17.53
C ASN A 277 26.26 -2.41 -17.49
N ALA A 278 26.14 -1.10 -17.65
CA ALA A 278 27.27 -0.17 -17.48
C ALA A 278 27.81 -0.11 -16.05
N GLY A 279 27.05 -0.56 -15.07
CA GLY A 279 27.46 -0.59 -13.67
C GLY A 279 26.96 -1.80 -12.91
N LEU A 280 27.42 -1.94 -11.67
CA LEU A 280 26.91 -2.87 -10.67
C LEU A 280 26.64 -2.11 -9.37
N TYR A 281 25.68 -2.59 -8.60
CA TYR A 281 25.39 -2.06 -7.27
C TYR A 281 25.58 -3.16 -6.22
N PHE A 282 26.00 -2.74 -5.04
CA PHE A 282 26.02 -3.61 -3.87
C PHE A 282 24.60 -3.90 -3.38
N GLU A 283 24.42 -5.00 -2.67
CA GLU A 283 23.14 -5.43 -2.12
C GLU A 283 22.46 -4.33 -1.27
N SER A 284 23.26 -3.49 -0.61
CA SER A 284 22.80 -2.33 0.16
C SER A 284 21.99 -1.30 -0.65
N SER A 285 22.17 -1.23 -1.97
CA SER A 285 21.38 -0.33 -2.82
C SER A 285 19.96 -0.81 -3.04
N ARG A 286 19.68 -2.08 -2.75
CA ARG A 286 18.33 -2.65 -2.70
C ARG A 286 17.68 -2.33 -1.37
N TYR A 287 16.36 -2.52 -1.31
CA TYR A 287 15.60 -2.40 -0.07
C TYR A 287 14.48 -3.44 -0.02
N ASP A 288 14.02 -3.74 1.18
CA ASP A 288 12.80 -4.53 1.36
C ASP A 288 11.65 -3.63 1.80
N GLU A 289 10.52 -3.75 1.16
CA GLU A 289 9.24 -3.30 1.68
C GLU A 289 8.77 -4.29 2.74
N VAL A 290 8.82 -3.90 3.99
CA VAL A 290 8.25 -4.68 5.08
C VAL A 290 6.78 -4.34 5.19
N LYS A 291 5.90 -5.35 5.25
CA LYS A 291 4.45 -5.19 5.30
C LYS A 291 3.88 -5.90 6.53
N ASN A 292 3.76 -5.15 7.60
CA ASN A 292 3.13 -5.63 8.84
C ASN A 292 1.66 -5.24 8.85
N PHE A 293 0.81 -6.18 9.22
CA PHE A 293 -0.59 -5.89 9.46
C PHE A 293 -1.05 -6.57 10.75
N THR A 294 -1.66 -5.80 11.64
CA THR A 294 -2.22 -6.28 12.91
C THR A 294 -3.70 -5.92 12.95
N SER A 295 -4.56 -6.85 13.36
CA SER A 295 -5.98 -6.59 13.50
C SER A 295 -6.54 -7.22 14.77
N LEU A 296 -7.37 -6.46 15.46
CA LEU A 296 -8.14 -6.86 16.64
C LEU A 296 -9.63 -6.69 16.32
N ALA A 297 -10.44 -7.64 16.75
CA ALA A 297 -11.90 -7.52 16.74
C ALA A 297 -12.47 -8.09 18.03
N GLY A 298 -13.37 -7.35 18.66
CA GLY A 298 -14.17 -7.78 19.77
C GLY A 298 -15.65 -7.56 19.45
N GLU A 299 -16.50 -8.54 19.70
CA GLU A 299 -17.92 -8.44 19.44
C GLU A 299 -18.70 -9.00 20.62
N TRP A 300 -19.63 -8.21 21.11
CA TRP A 300 -20.58 -8.61 22.15
C TRP A 300 -21.99 -8.67 21.55
N ASN A 301 -22.52 -9.88 21.47
CA ASN A 301 -23.90 -10.14 21.10
C ASN A 301 -24.74 -10.29 22.37
N SER A 302 -25.76 -9.46 22.54
CA SER A 302 -26.65 -9.48 23.69
C SER A 302 -28.11 -9.48 23.26
N LYS A 303 -28.97 -10.08 24.07
CA LYS A 303 -30.41 -10.14 23.85
C LYS A 303 -31.14 -9.58 25.08
N TRP A 304 -31.95 -8.55 24.84
CA TRP A 304 -32.73 -7.87 25.89
C TRP A 304 -34.23 -7.91 25.51
N GLY A 305 -34.94 -8.92 26.01
CA GLY A 305 -36.32 -9.19 25.62
C GLY A 305 -36.40 -9.53 24.13
N GLY A 306 -37.12 -8.71 23.35
CA GLY A 306 -37.28 -8.85 21.89
C GLY A 306 -36.21 -8.16 21.06
N VAL A 307 -35.25 -7.48 21.68
CA VAL A 307 -34.19 -6.74 20.98
C VAL A 307 -32.88 -7.54 21.03
N GLN A 308 -32.27 -7.74 19.89
CA GLN A 308 -30.90 -8.22 19.77
C GLN A 308 -29.99 -7.02 19.57
N ASN A 309 -28.88 -6.96 20.32
CA ASN A 309 -27.87 -5.91 20.19
C ASN A 309 -26.51 -6.52 19.89
N VAL A 310 -25.74 -5.85 19.04
CA VAL A 310 -24.37 -6.20 18.66
C VAL A 310 -23.47 -4.99 18.84
N LEU A 311 -22.63 -5.01 19.86
CA LEU A 311 -21.54 -4.04 20.01
C LEU A 311 -20.26 -4.63 19.41
N ARG A 312 -19.68 -3.96 18.42
CA ARG A 312 -18.43 -4.38 17.77
C ARG A 312 -17.38 -3.28 17.88
N LEU A 313 -16.19 -3.66 18.37
CA LEU A 313 -15.02 -2.81 18.42
C LEU A 313 -13.92 -3.46 17.60
N THR A 314 -13.35 -2.72 16.65
CA THR A 314 -12.28 -3.22 15.80
C THR A 314 -11.11 -2.23 15.73
N TYR A 315 -9.90 -2.78 15.61
CA TYR A 315 -8.69 -2.02 15.41
C TYR A 315 -7.85 -2.70 14.34
N SER A 316 -7.35 -1.93 13.38
CA SER A 316 -6.43 -2.38 12.35
C SER A 316 -5.22 -1.46 12.30
N TYR A 317 -4.03 -2.04 12.18
CA TYR A 317 -2.78 -1.30 12.03
C TYR A 317 -1.96 -1.88 10.88
N GLN A 318 -1.88 -1.11 9.81
CA GLN A 318 -0.97 -1.31 8.68
C GLN A 318 0.31 -0.53 8.98
N ASP A 319 1.48 -1.20 8.93
CA ASP A 319 2.79 -0.63 9.23
C ASP A 319 3.81 -1.15 8.21
N GLU A 320 4.25 -0.27 7.33
CA GLU A 320 5.08 -0.62 6.18
C GLU A 320 6.39 0.20 6.18
N PRO A 321 7.34 -0.13 7.06
CA PRO A 321 8.68 0.43 7.03
C PRO A 321 9.52 -0.18 5.90
N ARG A 322 10.73 0.33 5.76
CA ARG A 322 11.78 -0.23 4.89
C ARG A 322 12.86 -0.92 5.71
N SER A 323 13.52 -1.92 5.13
CA SER A 323 14.76 -2.48 5.67
C SER A 323 15.85 -2.54 4.61
N TYR A 324 17.09 -2.49 5.04
CA TYR A 324 18.29 -2.38 4.18
C TYR A 324 19.38 -3.32 4.64
N VAL A 325 20.12 -3.87 3.68
CA VAL A 325 21.37 -4.59 3.97
C VAL A 325 22.45 -3.59 4.39
N GLY A 326 23.18 -3.88 5.45
CA GLY A 326 24.22 -3.01 5.99
C GLY A 326 23.71 -1.83 6.83
N GLY A 327 22.37 -1.64 6.94
CA GLY A 327 21.77 -0.53 7.66
C GLY A 327 21.73 0.78 6.87
N ILE A 328 21.47 1.90 7.59
CA ILE A 328 21.40 3.24 6.99
C ILE A 328 22.80 3.75 6.68
N PHE A 329 22.98 4.20 5.45
CA PHE A 329 24.21 4.81 4.93
C PHE A 329 23.80 5.78 3.80
N PRO A 330 24.58 6.83 3.49
CA PRO A 330 24.31 7.67 2.33
C PRO A 330 24.30 6.87 1.03
N THR A 331 23.42 7.24 0.11
CA THR A 331 23.51 6.71 -1.25
C THR A 331 24.74 7.27 -1.94
N VAL A 332 25.55 6.41 -2.55
CA VAL A 332 26.71 6.83 -3.34
C VAL A 332 26.65 6.19 -4.71
N ASP A 333 26.57 7.01 -5.74
CA ASP A 333 26.77 6.60 -7.13
C ASP A 333 28.16 7.00 -7.57
N ILE A 334 28.91 6.07 -8.10
CA ILE A 334 30.28 6.29 -8.59
C ILE A 334 30.26 6.08 -10.08
N LEU A 335 30.77 7.07 -10.81
CA LEU A 335 30.88 7.06 -12.25
C LEU A 335 32.27 6.54 -12.67
N LYS A 336 32.38 6.17 -13.93
CA LYS A 336 33.61 5.97 -14.69
C LYS A 336 33.29 6.28 -16.15
N ASP A 337 34.12 7.08 -16.80
CA ASP A 337 33.93 7.52 -18.19
C ASP A 337 32.54 8.15 -18.42
N GLY A 338 32.03 8.93 -17.46
CA GLY A 338 30.75 9.63 -17.57
C GLY A 338 29.51 8.74 -17.41
N ALA A 339 29.64 7.46 -17.13
CA ALA A 339 28.54 6.54 -16.90
C ALA A 339 28.58 5.92 -15.51
N TYR A 340 27.41 5.56 -14.99
CA TYR A 340 27.30 4.83 -13.73
C TYR A 340 28.17 3.57 -13.75
N TYR A 341 28.99 3.37 -12.73
CA TYR A 341 29.93 2.27 -12.62
C TYR A 341 29.64 1.38 -11.42
N MET A 342 29.50 1.96 -10.23
CA MET A 342 29.10 1.22 -9.04
C MET A 342 28.22 2.06 -8.13
N GLY A 343 27.37 1.38 -7.34
CA GLY A 343 26.50 2.00 -6.37
C GLY A 343 26.50 1.29 -5.04
N LEU A 344 26.41 2.07 -3.97
CA LEU A 344 26.37 1.59 -2.61
C LEU A 344 25.47 2.49 -1.74
N GLY A 345 25.09 1.98 -0.57
CA GLY A 345 24.10 2.62 0.28
C GLY A 345 22.68 2.44 -0.25
N PRO A 346 21.64 2.61 0.59
CA PRO A 346 20.23 2.46 0.21
C PRO A 346 19.86 3.34 -0.98
N ASP A 347 18.88 2.88 -1.75
CA ASP A 347 18.24 3.67 -2.80
C ASP A 347 17.83 5.06 -2.27
N PRO A 348 18.08 6.17 -3.02
CA PRO A 348 17.90 7.52 -2.51
C PRO A 348 16.45 7.90 -2.20
N PHE A 349 15.46 7.08 -2.59
CA PHE A 349 14.04 7.33 -2.32
C PHE A 349 13.48 6.47 -1.19
N THR A 350 14.28 5.65 -0.56
CA THR A 350 13.76 4.62 0.33
C THR A 350 14.10 4.85 1.79
N GLU A 351 15.22 5.51 2.11
CA GLU A 351 15.59 5.79 3.49
C GLU A 351 14.49 6.63 4.15
N GLY A 352 14.03 6.17 5.31
CA GLY A 352 12.91 6.81 6.01
C GLY A 352 11.54 6.69 5.35
N ASN A 353 11.41 6.00 4.21
CA ASN A 353 10.09 5.76 3.61
C ASN A 353 9.26 4.85 4.50
N LEU A 354 8.10 5.37 4.92
CA LEU A 354 7.21 4.73 5.88
C LEU A 354 5.76 4.98 5.49
N ARG A 355 4.95 3.95 5.52
CA ARG A 355 3.48 4.05 5.37
C ARG A 355 2.82 3.39 6.57
N GLN A 356 2.00 4.15 7.28
CA GLN A 356 1.24 3.62 8.42
C GLN A 356 -0.20 4.09 8.34
N VAL A 357 -1.14 3.18 8.66
CA VAL A 357 -2.55 3.54 8.88
C VAL A 357 -3.04 2.81 10.11
N LYS A 358 -3.56 3.56 11.07
CA LYS A 358 -4.29 3.05 12.23
C LYS A 358 -5.76 3.35 12.04
N THR A 359 -6.60 2.33 12.08
CA THR A 359 -8.05 2.43 11.96
C THR A 359 -8.70 1.85 13.20
N PHE A 360 -9.56 2.61 13.87
CA PHE A 360 -10.43 2.12 14.93
C PHE A 360 -11.88 2.35 14.52
N VAL A 361 -12.72 1.33 14.70
CA VAL A 361 -14.16 1.41 14.41
C VAL A 361 -14.93 0.85 15.61
N ALA A 362 -15.90 1.62 16.08
CA ALA A 362 -16.90 1.20 17.06
C ALA A 362 -18.27 1.20 16.38
N THR A 363 -19.00 0.10 16.45
CA THR A 363 -20.35 -0.05 15.90
C THR A 363 -21.26 -0.61 16.97
N ASP A 364 -22.41 0.02 17.18
CA ASP A 364 -23.48 -0.49 18.01
C ASP A 364 -24.76 -0.62 17.20
N GLU A 365 -25.34 -1.80 17.18
CA GLU A 365 -26.46 -2.16 16.32
C GLU A 365 -27.54 -2.88 17.13
N ALA A 366 -28.77 -2.45 16.97
CA ALA A 366 -29.95 -3.10 17.54
C ALA A 366 -30.89 -3.63 16.45
N SER A 367 -31.42 -4.83 16.62
CA SER A 367 -32.38 -5.44 15.73
C SER A 367 -33.59 -5.97 16.51
N TRP A 368 -34.80 -5.77 15.97
CA TRP A 368 -36.05 -6.23 16.57
C TRP A 368 -37.10 -6.55 15.51
N THR A 369 -38.04 -7.40 15.86
CA THR A 369 -39.14 -7.83 14.96
C THR A 369 -40.48 -7.28 15.45
N MET A 370 -41.25 -6.72 14.54
CA MET A 370 -42.63 -6.26 14.75
C MET A 370 -43.56 -6.79 13.64
N GLY A 371 -44.28 -7.85 13.94
CA GLY A 371 -45.14 -8.50 12.93
C GLY A 371 -44.31 -9.07 11.77
N ILE A 372 -44.56 -8.57 10.55
CA ILE A 372 -43.83 -8.98 9.33
C ILE A 372 -42.53 -8.18 9.09
N GLN A 373 -42.24 -7.19 9.92
CA GLN A 373 -41.13 -6.27 9.79
C GLN A 373 -39.98 -6.66 10.70
N ASN A 374 -38.74 -6.59 10.20
CA ASN A 374 -37.52 -6.79 10.94
C ASN A 374 -36.66 -5.54 10.83
N PHE A 375 -36.68 -4.73 11.86
CA PHE A 375 -35.90 -3.50 11.94
C PHE A 375 -34.48 -3.76 12.36
N THR A 376 -33.56 -3.01 11.78
CA THR A 376 -32.17 -2.91 12.23
C THR A 376 -31.78 -1.43 12.23
N ALA A 377 -31.28 -0.94 13.35
CA ALA A 377 -30.74 0.42 13.46
C ALA A 377 -29.38 0.38 14.13
N GLY A 378 -28.47 1.25 13.72
CA GLY A 378 -27.16 1.29 14.30
C GLY A 378 -26.45 2.63 14.13
N VAL A 379 -25.41 2.79 14.95
CA VAL A 379 -24.48 3.92 14.89
C VAL A 379 -23.06 3.38 14.76
N GLN A 380 -22.22 4.13 14.08
CA GLN A 380 -20.83 3.77 13.87
C GLN A 380 -19.95 5.01 13.97
N PHE A 381 -18.86 4.88 14.71
CA PHE A 381 -17.77 5.84 14.74
C PHE A 381 -16.51 5.18 14.20
N GLU A 382 -15.86 5.86 13.29
CA GLU A 382 -14.57 5.45 12.72
C GLU A 382 -13.55 6.58 12.89
N THR A 383 -12.32 6.23 13.26
CA THR A 383 -11.19 7.16 13.25
C THR A 383 -9.98 6.51 12.61
N ASN A 384 -9.30 7.29 11.78
CA ASN A 384 -8.11 6.88 11.05
C ASN A 384 -6.97 7.87 11.28
N LYS A 385 -5.76 7.35 11.41
CA LYS A 385 -4.53 8.12 11.38
C LYS A 385 -3.61 7.54 10.35
N ALA A 386 -3.39 8.26 9.26
CA ALA A 386 -2.43 7.93 8.22
C ALA A 386 -1.12 8.71 8.43
N VAL A 387 0.01 8.04 8.31
CA VAL A 387 1.35 8.61 8.42
C VAL A 387 2.16 8.19 7.20
N ASN A 388 2.80 9.15 6.55
CA ASN A 388 3.74 8.91 5.47
C ASN A 388 5.08 9.57 5.81
N GLY A 389 6.14 8.75 5.88
CA GLY A 389 7.52 9.23 5.86
C GLY A 389 8.04 9.12 4.44
N PHE A 390 8.49 10.23 3.86
CA PHE A 390 9.13 10.25 2.56
C PHE A 390 10.03 11.47 2.44
N GLY A 391 11.28 11.25 2.03
CA GLY A 391 12.22 12.30 1.71
C GLY A 391 13.27 11.75 0.74
N ALA A 392 13.34 12.30 -0.49
CA ALA A 392 14.39 11.89 -1.42
C ALA A 392 15.75 12.28 -0.85
N ALA A 393 16.72 11.37 -0.90
CA ALA A 393 18.07 11.58 -0.36
C ALA A 393 18.11 11.93 1.13
N SER A 394 17.26 11.35 1.97
CA SER A 394 17.20 11.72 3.38
C SER A 394 18.43 11.27 4.19
N ALA A 395 19.15 10.23 3.75
CA ALA A 395 20.47 9.88 4.32
C ALA A 395 21.64 10.64 3.68
N GLY A 396 21.38 11.43 2.65
CA GLY A 396 22.39 12.01 1.77
C GLY A 396 22.57 11.18 0.50
N TYR A 397 22.79 11.88 -0.60
CA TYR A 397 23.07 11.28 -1.92
C TYR A 397 24.28 11.94 -2.53
N TYR A 398 25.34 11.16 -2.75
CA TYR A 398 26.61 11.59 -3.29
C TYR A 398 26.85 10.99 -4.67
N VAL A 399 27.45 11.77 -5.56
CA VAL A 399 27.95 11.29 -6.85
C VAL A 399 29.43 11.63 -6.97
N TYR A 400 30.22 10.65 -7.36
CA TYR A 400 31.66 10.80 -7.62
C TYR A 400 31.98 10.41 -9.05
N ASP A 401 32.94 11.10 -9.66
CA ASP A 401 33.30 10.88 -11.06
C ASP A 401 34.17 9.63 -11.26
N SER A 402 34.79 9.11 -10.19
CA SER A 402 35.54 7.86 -10.25
C SER A 402 35.63 7.17 -8.86
N PRO A 403 35.93 5.85 -8.82
CA PRO A 403 36.24 5.13 -7.56
C PRO A 403 37.38 5.75 -6.77
N GLU A 404 38.44 6.17 -7.46
CA GLU A 404 39.63 6.77 -6.85
C GLU A 404 39.29 8.10 -6.18
N ALA A 405 38.42 8.93 -6.80
CA ALA A 405 37.99 10.20 -6.22
C ALA A 405 37.25 9.99 -4.89
N PHE A 406 36.39 8.98 -4.80
CA PHE A 406 35.70 8.62 -3.54
C PHE A 406 36.66 8.07 -2.50
N MET A 407 37.51 7.11 -2.88
CA MET A 407 38.47 6.49 -1.95
C MET A 407 39.54 7.45 -1.43
N ALA A 408 39.90 8.46 -2.21
CA ALA A 408 40.80 9.53 -1.79
C ALA A 408 40.16 10.56 -0.83
N GLY A 409 38.85 10.44 -0.54
CA GLY A 409 38.12 11.36 0.31
C GLY A 409 37.90 12.75 -0.32
N GLY A 410 37.82 12.82 -1.66
CA GLY A 410 37.62 14.07 -2.38
C GLY A 410 36.18 14.61 -2.24
N ALA A 411 35.95 15.81 -2.80
CA ALA A 411 34.65 16.42 -2.87
C ALA A 411 33.77 15.69 -3.94
N PRO A 412 32.46 15.50 -3.69
CA PRO A 412 31.57 14.90 -4.67
C PRO A 412 31.28 15.87 -5.83
N SER A 413 31.06 15.32 -7.02
CA SER A 413 30.65 16.11 -8.20
C SER A 413 29.17 16.51 -8.13
N ALA A 414 28.33 15.74 -7.44
CA ALA A 414 26.97 16.11 -7.13
C ALA A 414 26.57 15.62 -5.72
N TYR A 415 25.67 16.37 -5.10
CA TYR A 415 25.21 16.07 -3.75
C TYR A 415 23.79 16.54 -3.54
N GLY A 416 23.02 15.76 -2.75
CA GLY A 416 21.69 16.13 -2.30
C GLY A 416 21.35 15.57 -0.92
N VAL A 417 20.56 16.33 -0.17
CA VAL A 417 20.06 15.91 1.14
C VAL A 417 18.68 16.50 1.39
N THR A 418 17.80 15.71 2.00
CA THR A 418 16.52 16.19 2.53
C THR A 418 16.49 16.02 4.04
N PHE A 419 16.10 17.07 4.75
CA PHE A 419 16.02 17.06 6.20
C PHE A 419 14.81 17.85 6.71
N PRO A 420 14.26 17.50 7.90
CA PRO A 420 13.14 18.22 8.51
C PRO A 420 13.52 19.66 8.90
N MET A 421 12.61 20.59 8.65
CA MET A 421 12.81 22.01 9.01
C MET A 421 12.74 22.25 10.53
N ASP A 422 12.06 21.39 11.28
CA ASP A 422 11.91 21.48 12.73
C ASP A 422 13.07 20.84 13.52
N GLY A 423 14.07 20.32 12.82
CA GLY A 423 15.22 19.63 13.44
C GLY A 423 14.90 18.23 13.96
N SER A 424 13.70 17.68 13.71
CA SER A 424 13.37 16.30 14.06
C SER A 424 14.21 15.29 13.26
N GLY A 425 14.26 14.04 13.72
CA GLY A 425 15.02 12.99 13.03
C GLY A 425 14.49 12.67 11.63
N GLN A 426 13.17 12.73 11.42
CA GLN A 426 12.52 12.48 10.14
C GLN A 426 11.17 13.21 10.08
N PHE A 427 10.89 13.88 8.98
CA PHE A 427 9.57 14.42 8.72
C PHE A 427 8.57 13.29 8.43
N LYS A 428 7.42 13.33 9.12
CA LYS A 428 6.31 12.38 8.96
C LYS A 428 5.03 13.15 8.72
N ALA A 429 4.61 13.23 7.46
CA ALA A 429 3.31 13.76 7.11
C ALA A 429 2.22 12.94 7.79
N THR A 430 1.35 13.59 8.53
CA THR A 430 0.27 12.95 9.29
C THR A 430 -1.07 13.54 8.91
N MET A 431 -2.03 12.68 8.61
CA MET A 431 -3.42 13.02 8.30
C MET A 431 -4.35 12.22 9.21
N LYS A 432 -5.34 12.90 9.80
CA LYS A 432 -6.42 12.28 10.56
C LYS A 432 -7.72 12.36 9.77
N TYR A 433 -8.55 11.35 9.89
CA TYR A 433 -9.89 11.29 9.32
C TYR A 433 -10.82 10.63 10.33
N GLN A 434 -12.01 11.18 10.51
CA GLN A 434 -13.05 10.63 11.36
C GLN A 434 -14.35 10.55 10.58
N GLN A 435 -15.24 9.64 10.95
CA GLN A 435 -16.56 9.51 10.36
C GLN A 435 -17.56 9.07 11.40
N PHE A 436 -18.66 9.79 11.52
CA PHE A 436 -19.86 9.34 12.21
C PHE A 436 -20.87 8.83 11.19
N SER A 437 -21.51 7.71 11.51
CA SER A 437 -22.56 7.15 10.68
C SER A 437 -23.72 6.70 11.54
N ALA A 438 -24.93 6.84 10.98
CA ALA A 438 -26.14 6.25 11.55
C ALA A 438 -26.93 5.57 10.42
N TYR A 439 -27.61 4.50 10.72
CA TYR A 439 -28.41 3.80 9.72
C TYR A 439 -29.65 3.14 10.33
N ILE A 440 -30.66 2.99 9.49
CA ILE A 440 -31.87 2.24 9.79
C ILE A 440 -32.31 1.46 8.56
N GLN A 441 -32.75 0.23 8.78
CA GLN A 441 -33.23 -0.67 7.75
C GLN A 441 -34.48 -1.41 8.25
N ASP A 442 -35.46 -1.57 7.37
CA ASP A 442 -36.59 -2.45 7.56
C ASP A 442 -36.57 -3.56 6.51
N GLN A 443 -36.67 -4.79 6.96
CA GLN A 443 -36.87 -5.96 6.12
C GLN A 443 -38.26 -6.48 6.33
N VAL A 444 -39.14 -6.28 5.33
CA VAL A 444 -40.54 -6.68 5.35
C VAL A 444 -40.71 -8.04 4.67
N ASN A 445 -41.18 -9.03 5.40
CA ASN A 445 -41.53 -10.35 4.89
C ASN A 445 -43.03 -10.38 4.55
N PHE A 446 -43.41 -9.88 3.36
CA PHE A 446 -44.82 -9.84 2.92
C PHE A 446 -45.44 -11.24 2.82
N SER A 447 -44.62 -12.24 2.52
CA SER A 447 -44.96 -13.66 2.54
C SER A 447 -43.69 -14.49 2.69
N GLU A 448 -43.83 -15.82 2.82
CA GLU A 448 -42.69 -16.74 2.77
C GLU A 448 -41.92 -16.66 1.45
N ARG A 449 -42.54 -16.11 0.39
CA ARG A 449 -41.96 -16.04 -0.94
C ARG A 449 -41.38 -14.68 -1.29
N PHE A 450 -41.88 -13.59 -0.69
CA PHE A 450 -41.49 -12.24 -1.08
C PHE A 450 -41.02 -11.43 0.11
N ARG A 451 -39.76 -10.97 0.04
CA ARG A 451 -39.09 -10.12 1.01
C ARG A 451 -38.61 -8.85 0.34
N LEU A 452 -38.85 -7.72 0.97
CA LEU A 452 -38.37 -6.40 0.60
C LEU A 452 -37.48 -5.87 1.73
N THR A 453 -36.34 -5.31 1.39
CA THR A 453 -35.43 -4.62 2.34
C THR A 453 -35.31 -3.18 1.89
N ALA A 454 -35.54 -2.22 2.77
CA ALA A 454 -35.35 -0.79 2.50
C ALA A 454 -34.59 -0.14 3.65
N GLY A 455 -33.64 0.72 3.35
CA GLY A 455 -32.84 1.37 4.39
C GLY A 455 -32.22 2.67 3.96
N LEU A 456 -31.83 3.44 4.97
CA LEU A 456 -31.11 4.70 4.83
C LEU A 456 -29.84 4.66 5.69
N ARG A 457 -28.76 5.17 5.14
CA ARG A 457 -27.53 5.40 5.90
C ARG A 457 -27.09 6.84 5.74
N PHE A 458 -26.72 7.44 6.86
CA PHE A 458 -26.19 8.79 6.98
C PHE A 458 -24.71 8.71 7.36
N GLU A 459 -23.86 9.48 6.70
CA GLU A 459 -22.43 9.50 6.94
C GLU A 459 -21.92 10.94 6.98
N LEU A 460 -21.24 11.30 8.06
CA LEU A 460 -20.63 12.60 8.27
C LEU A 460 -19.12 12.43 8.39
N PRO A 461 -18.34 12.67 7.31
CA PRO A 461 -16.88 12.71 7.39
C PRO A 461 -16.42 13.97 8.13
N ILE A 462 -15.31 13.88 8.84
CA ILE A 462 -14.67 14.96 9.56
C ILE A 462 -13.18 14.92 9.28
N TYR A 463 -12.62 16.05 8.85
CA TYR A 463 -11.19 16.24 8.63
C TYR A 463 -10.66 17.17 9.71
N PRO A 464 -9.93 16.68 10.73
CA PRO A 464 -9.28 17.53 11.70
C PRO A 464 -8.24 18.43 11.05
N GLU A 465 -8.08 19.65 11.57
CA GLU A 465 -7.14 20.65 11.07
C GLU A 465 -5.72 20.11 10.89
N LEU A 466 -5.04 20.61 9.88
CA LEU A 466 -3.65 20.29 9.57
C LEU A 466 -2.72 21.27 10.29
N GLU A 467 -2.11 20.80 11.37
CA GLU A 467 -1.15 21.61 12.12
C GLU A 467 0.11 21.88 11.27
N ASN A 468 0.56 23.15 11.25
CA ASN A 468 1.82 23.56 10.63
C ASN A 468 1.95 23.28 9.13
N ASN A 469 0.84 23.23 8.39
CA ASN A 469 0.82 22.92 6.96
C ASN A 469 0.63 24.14 6.05
N TYR A 470 0.43 25.34 6.62
CA TYR A 470 0.24 26.57 5.86
C TYR A 470 1.55 27.09 5.27
N ASN A 471 1.62 27.19 3.95
CA ASN A 471 2.73 27.80 3.21
C ASN A 471 2.30 29.20 2.71
N LYS A 472 2.87 30.24 3.33
CA LYS A 472 2.54 31.64 3.03
C LYS A 472 2.87 32.04 1.60
N ALA A 473 4.00 31.58 1.07
CA ALA A 473 4.43 31.90 -0.28
C ALA A 473 3.48 31.29 -1.32
N PHE A 474 3.05 30.03 -1.11
CA PHE A 474 2.08 29.37 -1.99
C PHE A 474 0.69 30.03 -1.90
N ALA A 475 0.21 30.35 -0.70
CA ALA A 475 -1.11 30.96 -0.50
C ALA A 475 -1.22 32.35 -1.13
N ALA A 476 -0.11 33.06 -1.35
CA ALA A 476 -0.08 34.33 -2.06
C ALA A 476 -0.16 34.19 -3.58
N MET A 477 0.01 33.00 -4.14
CA MET A 477 -0.03 32.77 -5.58
C MET A 477 -1.47 32.75 -6.10
N LYS A 478 -1.64 33.20 -7.34
CA LYS A 478 -2.92 33.18 -8.06
C LYS A 478 -2.84 32.18 -9.20
N TRP A 479 -3.88 31.39 -9.32
CA TRP A 479 -4.01 30.33 -10.31
C TRP A 479 -5.24 30.57 -11.18
N LYS A 480 -5.19 30.20 -12.46
CA LYS A 480 -6.36 30.27 -13.35
C LYS A 480 -6.87 28.86 -13.63
N ASN A 481 -8.19 28.69 -13.46
CA ASN A 481 -8.85 27.46 -13.90
C ASN A 481 -9.09 27.47 -15.43
N ASP A 482 -9.62 26.38 -15.99
CA ASP A 482 -9.91 26.23 -17.42
C ASP A 482 -10.89 27.29 -17.95
N ALA A 483 -11.69 27.91 -17.11
CA ALA A 483 -12.58 29.02 -17.47
C ALA A 483 -11.88 30.39 -17.37
N GLY A 484 -10.58 30.44 -17.05
CA GLY A 484 -9.81 31.69 -16.88
C GLY A 484 -10.10 32.44 -15.58
N VAL A 485 -10.86 31.84 -14.65
CA VAL A 485 -11.18 32.46 -13.35
C VAL A 485 -9.98 32.32 -12.42
N GLU A 486 -9.54 33.46 -11.84
CA GLU A 486 -8.48 33.45 -10.83
C GLU A 486 -8.97 32.89 -9.50
N SER A 487 -8.16 32.00 -8.91
CA SER A 487 -8.41 31.39 -7.60
C SER A 487 -7.11 31.36 -6.78
N GLN A 488 -7.25 31.34 -5.47
CA GLN A 488 -6.15 31.14 -4.53
C GLN A 488 -6.43 29.87 -3.73
N TYR A 489 -5.37 29.13 -3.45
CA TYR A 489 -5.43 27.86 -2.69
C TYR A 489 -4.49 27.93 -1.51
N SER A 490 -4.77 27.13 -0.49
CA SER A 490 -3.91 27.01 0.69
C SER A 490 -3.47 25.55 0.89
N THR A 491 -2.23 25.37 1.34
CA THR A 491 -1.66 24.03 1.58
C THR A 491 -2.25 23.33 2.81
N ASP A 492 -2.94 24.06 3.68
CA ASP A 492 -3.69 23.54 4.83
C ASP A 492 -5.20 23.39 4.58
N GLN A 493 -5.63 23.60 3.32
CA GLN A 493 -7.03 23.48 2.93
C GLN A 493 -7.51 22.04 3.04
N LEU A 494 -8.70 21.87 3.63
CA LEU A 494 -9.40 20.60 3.78
C LEU A 494 -10.76 20.63 3.10
N PRO A 495 -11.34 19.47 2.74
CA PRO A 495 -12.68 19.42 2.17
C PRO A 495 -13.75 19.88 3.15
N ASP A 496 -14.74 20.62 2.66
CA ASP A 496 -16.00 20.79 3.36
C ASP A 496 -16.70 19.43 3.45
N ALA A 497 -16.96 18.96 4.65
CA ALA A 497 -17.42 17.60 4.92
C ALA A 497 -18.97 17.52 4.97
N PRO A 498 -19.70 17.49 3.83
CA PRO A 498 -21.15 17.46 3.85
C PRO A 498 -21.68 16.12 4.35
N LEU A 499 -22.79 16.17 5.10
CA LEU A 499 -23.57 15.00 5.42
C LEU A 499 -24.03 14.31 4.12
N THR A 500 -23.78 13.02 4.02
CA THR A 500 -24.17 12.20 2.88
C THR A 500 -25.26 11.22 3.27
N VAL A 501 -26.17 10.91 2.32
CA VAL A 501 -27.29 9.99 2.53
C VAL A 501 -27.27 8.90 1.46
N SER A 502 -27.31 7.65 1.89
CA SER A 502 -27.28 6.45 1.05
C SER A 502 -28.58 5.65 1.16
N PRO A 503 -29.59 5.93 0.32
CA PRO A 503 -30.80 5.12 0.24
C PRO A 503 -30.50 3.81 -0.50
N ARG A 504 -31.07 2.70 0.00
CA ARG A 504 -30.97 1.38 -0.62
C ARG A 504 -32.26 0.61 -0.49
N VAL A 505 -32.63 -0.10 -1.56
CA VAL A 505 -33.79 -1.00 -1.60
C VAL A 505 -33.37 -2.28 -2.33
N GLY A 506 -33.71 -3.40 -1.74
CA GLY A 506 -33.46 -4.71 -2.33
C GLY A 506 -34.67 -5.64 -2.13
N PHE A 507 -34.87 -6.59 -3.02
CA PHE A 507 -35.91 -7.59 -2.89
C PHE A 507 -35.41 -9.00 -3.25
N ASN A 508 -36.15 -9.98 -2.73
CA ASN A 508 -35.95 -11.39 -3.06
C ASN A 508 -37.35 -12.02 -3.20
N TRP A 509 -37.63 -12.64 -4.35
CA TRP A 509 -38.89 -13.25 -4.67
C TRP A 509 -38.71 -14.69 -5.17
N ASP A 510 -39.15 -15.65 -4.35
CA ASP A 510 -39.29 -17.05 -4.77
C ASP A 510 -40.62 -17.20 -5.55
N ILE A 511 -40.54 -17.12 -6.87
CA ILE A 511 -41.69 -17.08 -7.77
C ILE A 511 -42.57 -18.34 -7.61
N LEU A 512 -41.94 -19.50 -7.50
CA LEU A 512 -42.63 -20.80 -7.43
C LEU A 512 -42.89 -21.28 -5.98
N GLY A 513 -42.26 -20.65 -4.97
CA GLY A 513 -42.37 -21.03 -3.57
C GLY A 513 -41.66 -22.33 -3.19
N ASN A 514 -40.70 -22.77 -4.00
CA ASN A 514 -39.93 -24.00 -3.79
C ASN A 514 -38.44 -23.79 -4.06
N HIS A 515 -37.99 -22.55 -4.10
CA HIS A 515 -36.63 -22.11 -4.36
C HIS A 515 -36.03 -22.56 -5.71
N LYS A 516 -36.88 -23.02 -6.66
CA LYS A 516 -36.42 -23.41 -7.99
C LYS A 516 -36.35 -22.24 -8.97
N LEU A 517 -37.05 -21.15 -8.69
CA LEU A 517 -37.01 -19.93 -9.52
C LEU A 517 -37.08 -18.72 -8.61
N VAL A 518 -35.96 -18.04 -8.45
CA VAL A 518 -35.82 -16.87 -7.57
C VAL A 518 -35.45 -15.66 -8.40
N LEU A 519 -36.23 -14.58 -8.28
CA LEU A 519 -35.89 -13.26 -8.80
C LEU A 519 -35.42 -12.39 -7.65
N ARG A 520 -34.20 -11.85 -7.77
CA ARG A 520 -33.64 -10.94 -6.78
C ARG A 520 -33.09 -9.69 -7.46
N GLY A 521 -33.06 -8.59 -6.74
CA GLY A 521 -32.53 -7.35 -7.26
C GLY A 521 -32.65 -6.21 -6.29
N GLY A 522 -32.29 -5.02 -6.77
CA GLY A 522 -32.37 -3.82 -5.96
C GLY A 522 -31.75 -2.62 -6.62
N THR A 523 -31.81 -1.50 -5.92
CA THR A 523 -31.19 -0.24 -6.32
C THR A 523 -30.71 0.51 -5.09
N GLY A 524 -29.63 1.27 -5.22
CA GLY A 524 -29.09 2.00 -4.09
C GLY A 524 -27.94 2.94 -4.44
N TYR A 525 -27.70 3.86 -3.52
CA TYR A 525 -26.59 4.80 -3.56
C TYR A 525 -25.49 4.33 -2.60
N PHE A 526 -24.28 4.20 -3.11
CA PHE A 526 -23.13 3.70 -2.38
C PHE A 526 -22.03 4.75 -2.35
N ILE A 527 -21.46 5.00 -1.18
CA ILE A 527 -20.39 5.96 -0.97
C ILE A 527 -19.09 5.20 -0.68
N GLY A 528 -18.06 5.54 -1.43
CA GLY A 528 -16.74 4.96 -1.32
C GLY A 528 -15.85 5.69 -0.31
N ARG A 529 -14.56 5.37 -0.35
CA ARG A 529 -13.51 5.99 0.47
C ARG A 529 -12.43 6.53 -0.44
N LEU A 530 -11.81 7.63 -0.03
CA LEU A 530 -10.61 8.14 -0.66
C LEU A 530 -9.38 7.39 -0.11
N PRO A 531 -8.42 7.00 -0.95
CA PRO A 531 -7.14 6.47 -0.50
C PRO A 531 -6.40 7.51 0.35
N PHE A 532 -5.88 7.12 1.52
CA PHE A 532 -5.18 8.07 2.40
C PHE A 532 -3.92 8.67 1.80
N VAL A 533 -3.30 8.00 0.81
CA VAL A 533 -2.15 8.55 0.08
C VAL A 533 -2.46 9.90 -0.57
N TRP A 534 -3.67 10.12 -1.06
CA TRP A 534 -4.04 11.41 -1.66
C TRP A 534 -4.13 12.51 -0.61
N LEU A 535 -4.73 12.21 0.54
CA LEU A 535 -4.90 13.17 1.63
C LEU A 535 -3.57 13.49 2.32
N VAL A 536 -2.77 12.46 2.64
CA VAL A 536 -1.49 12.67 3.32
C VAL A 536 -0.43 13.31 2.43
N SER A 537 -0.56 13.20 1.10
CA SER A 537 0.31 13.88 0.14
C SER A 537 0.15 15.41 0.20
N ALA A 538 -1.03 15.92 0.56
CA ALA A 538 -1.22 17.36 0.77
C ALA A 538 -0.33 17.87 1.92
N VAL A 539 -0.19 17.09 2.99
CA VAL A 539 0.72 17.41 4.09
C VAL A 539 2.18 17.25 3.68
N GLY A 540 2.50 16.15 2.99
CA GLY A 540 3.87 15.84 2.55
C GLY A 540 4.45 16.87 1.59
N ASN A 541 3.61 17.42 0.70
CA ASN A 541 4.01 18.30 -0.39
C ASN A 541 3.71 19.79 -0.12
N ALA A 542 3.38 20.17 1.10
CA ALA A 542 3.10 21.57 1.47
C ALA A 542 4.33 22.48 1.46
N GLY A 543 5.54 21.92 1.40
CA GLY A 543 6.80 22.69 1.43
C GLY A 543 7.19 23.22 2.82
N CYS A 544 6.43 22.87 3.89
CA CYS A 544 6.64 23.37 5.24
C CYS A 544 7.30 22.36 6.19
N GLY A 545 7.37 21.08 5.80
CA GLY A 545 7.81 20.00 6.69
C GLY A 545 9.28 19.68 6.58
N GLN A 546 9.82 19.72 5.37
CA GLN A 546 11.20 19.33 5.07
C GLN A 546 11.79 20.21 3.98
N TYR A 547 13.11 20.32 4.00
CA TYR A 547 13.88 21.07 3.01
C TYR A 547 14.81 20.14 2.26
N THR A 548 14.87 20.30 0.93
CA THR A 548 15.76 19.57 0.04
C THR A 548 16.79 20.53 -0.53
N TYR A 549 18.07 20.25 -0.26
CA TYR A 549 19.21 20.94 -0.87
C TYR A 549 19.89 19.99 -1.85
N TYR A 550 20.32 20.52 -2.98
CA TYR A 550 21.13 19.75 -3.94
C TYR A 550 21.98 20.68 -4.82
N TYR A 551 23.07 20.13 -5.35
CA TYR A 551 23.88 20.76 -6.38
C TYR A 551 24.52 19.70 -7.28
N ASN A 552 24.91 20.14 -8.48
CA ASN A 552 25.73 19.37 -9.43
C ASN A 552 26.75 20.32 -10.05
N THR A 553 28.04 20.08 -9.84
CA THR A 553 29.12 20.96 -10.29
C THR A 553 29.22 21.10 -11.81
N ALA A 554 28.71 20.13 -12.57
CA ALA A 554 28.69 20.19 -14.04
C ALA A 554 27.69 21.21 -14.57
N SER A 555 26.52 21.36 -13.91
CA SER A 555 25.43 22.25 -14.33
C SER A 555 25.28 23.50 -13.47
N ASP A 556 25.64 23.42 -12.18
CA ASP A 556 25.58 24.52 -11.23
C ASP A 556 26.99 24.83 -10.67
N LYS A 557 27.77 25.54 -11.49
CA LYS A 557 29.13 25.97 -11.11
C LYS A 557 29.14 27.01 -10.00
N GLY A 558 27.98 27.66 -9.75
CA GLY A 558 27.79 28.72 -8.76
C GLY A 558 27.16 28.28 -7.45
N ALA A 559 27.01 26.96 -7.21
CA ALA A 559 26.44 26.47 -5.95
C ALA A 559 27.13 27.10 -4.73
N THR A 560 26.34 27.74 -3.86
CA THR A 560 26.83 28.50 -2.72
C THR A 560 27.39 27.58 -1.63
N TYR A 561 26.71 26.45 -1.40
CA TYR A 561 27.07 25.49 -0.36
C TYR A 561 27.56 24.20 -1.02
N LYS A 562 28.71 23.67 -0.61
CA LYS A 562 29.29 22.44 -1.19
C LYS A 562 29.87 21.53 -0.12
N MET A 563 29.78 20.23 -0.34
CA MET A 563 30.50 19.24 0.45
C MET A 563 31.97 19.22 0.05
N ASP A 564 32.86 19.29 1.01
CA ASP A 564 34.30 19.17 0.81
C ASP A 564 34.77 17.70 0.75
N LYS A 565 33.96 16.80 1.35
CA LYS A 565 34.24 15.35 1.39
C LYS A 565 32.95 14.57 1.67
N PHE A 566 33.06 13.26 1.79
CA PHE A 566 31.98 12.39 2.25
C PHE A 566 31.77 12.49 3.76
N TYR A 567 30.51 12.58 4.18
CA TYR A 567 30.06 12.52 5.57
C TYR A 567 29.00 11.42 5.70
N GLN A 568 29.24 10.48 6.62
CA GLN A 568 28.36 9.33 6.81
C GLN A 568 27.03 9.70 7.49
N SER A 569 27.05 10.66 8.41
CA SER A 569 25.86 11.09 9.14
C SER A 569 25.17 12.26 8.45
N ARG A 570 23.83 12.15 8.27
CA ARG A 570 23.02 13.27 7.77
C ARG A 570 23.17 14.53 8.62
N ASP A 571 23.25 14.38 9.94
CA ASP A 571 23.35 15.52 10.84
C ASP A 571 24.68 16.25 10.65
N GLU A 572 25.79 15.54 10.40
CA GLU A 572 27.07 16.15 10.00
C GLU A 572 26.95 16.88 8.68
N GLN A 573 26.32 16.26 7.68
CA GLN A 573 26.09 16.86 6.37
C GLN A 573 25.32 18.19 6.49
N VAL A 574 24.22 18.18 7.23
CA VAL A 574 23.39 19.38 7.47
C VAL A 574 24.16 20.45 8.24
N ASN A 575 24.96 20.06 9.22
CA ASN A 575 25.79 20.99 9.98
C ASN A 575 26.84 21.68 9.08
N VAL A 576 27.46 20.95 8.16
CA VAL A 576 28.41 21.54 7.18
C VAL A 576 27.70 22.61 6.33
N LEU A 577 26.49 22.32 5.83
CA LEU A 577 25.72 23.30 5.06
C LEU A 577 25.34 24.53 5.89
N LYS A 578 24.91 24.35 7.15
CA LYS A 578 24.60 25.43 8.07
C LYS A 578 25.80 26.30 8.41
N GLN A 579 26.99 25.70 8.62
CA GLN A 579 28.24 26.43 8.84
C GLN A 579 28.63 27.31 7.65
N GLN A 580 28.27 26.92 6.44
CA GLN A 580 28.44 27.72 5.22
C GLN A 580 27.37 28.82 5.05
N GLY A 581 26.36 28.87 5.95
CA GLY A 581 25.33 29.90 5.95
C GLY A 581 23.95 29.44 5.44
N LEU A 582 23.73 28.14 5.23
CA LEU A 582 22.39 27.63 4.88
C LEU A 582 21.44 27.86 6.07
N ALA A 583 20.49 28.77 5.89
CA ALA A 583 19.41 29.02 6.83
C ALA A 583 18.10 28.46 6.27
N VAL A 584 17.40 27.67 7.06
CA VAL A 584 16.10 27.07 6.70
C VAL A 584 15.13 27.35 7.83
N ASN A 585 14.03 28.03 7.51
CA ASN A 585 12.95 28.37 8.42
C ASN A 585 11.61 28.02 7.77
N ARG A 586 10.70 27.41 8.51
CA ARG A 586 9.35 27.07 8.04
C ARG A 586 8.53 28.29 7.63
N GLU A 587 8.61 29.37 8.39
CA GLU A 587 7.83 30.59 8.14
C GLU A 587 8.22 31.28 6.84
N ASP A 588 9.46 31.12 6.40
CA ASP A 588 10.02 31.68 5.18
C ASP A 588 10.14 30.61 4.06
N ALA A 589 9.46 29.49 4.22
CA ALA A 589 9.52 28.41 3.24
C ALA A 589 9.01 28.90 1.87
N ALA A 590 9.80 28.65 0.83
CA ALA A 590 9.40 28.92 -0.55
C ALA A 590 8.15 28.10 -0.93
N ALA A 591 7.40 28.60 -1.91
CA ALA A 591 6.32 27.81 -2.48
C ALA A 591 6.87 26.50 -3.04
N PRO A 592 6.24 25.34 -2.71
CA PRO A 592 6.69 24.05 -3.22
C PRO A 592 6.52 23.96 -4.74
N SER A 593 7.47 23.34 -5.43
CA SER A 593 7.42 23.20 -6.90
C SER A 593 6.32 22.22 -7.36
N THR A 594 5.91 21.30 -6.51
CA THR A 594 4.91 20.26 -6.82
C THR A 594 3.96 20.06 -5.62
N PRO A 595 3.19 21.09 -5.24
CA PRO A 595 2.23 20.96 -4.14
C PRO A 595 1.11 19.99 -4.53
N THR A 596 0.53 19.36 -3.51
CA THR A 596 -0.74 18.64 -3.64
C THR A 596 -1.77 19.39 -2.80
N ILE A 597 -2.82 19.89 -3.43
CA ILE A 597 -3.88 20.66 -2.77
C ILE A 597 -5.16 19.85 -2.81
N ILE A 598 -5.89 19.87 -1.71
CA ILE A 598 -7.21 19.26 -1.62
C ILE A 598 -8.25 20.35 -1.87
N ASP A 599 -9.14 20.12 -2.81
CA ASP A 599 -10.24 21.06 -3.10
C ASP A 599 -11.25 21.06 -1.93
N LYS A 600 -11.77 22.23 -1.59
CA LYS A 600 -12.84 22.38 -0.57
C LYS A 600 -14.11 21.64 -0.96
N ASP A 601 -14.41 21.61 -2.26
CA ASP A 601 -15.59 20.94 -2.82
C ASP A 601 -15.38 19.44 -3.07
N LEU A 602 -14.24 18.87 -2.65
CA LEU A 602 -13.97 17.45 -2.79
C LEU A 602 -15.02 16.62 -2.04
N LYS A 603 -15.77 15.83 -2.79
CA LYS A 603 -16.77 14.90 -2.27
C LYS A 603 -16.27 13.47 -2.35
N MET A 604 -16.74 12.63 -1.45
CA MET A 604 -16.48 11.20 -1.53
C MET A 604 -17.02 10.64 -2.85
N ASN A 605 -16.23 9.78 -3.48
CA ASN A 605 -16.67 9.05 -4.64
C ASN A 605 -17.93 8.23 -4.32
N ALA A 606 -18.91 8.25 -5.19
CA ALA A 606 -20.18 7.58 -4.98
C ALA A 606 -20.65 6.88 -6.26
N THR A 607 -21.50 5.88 -6.11
CA THR A 607 -22.07 5.13 -7.24
C THR A 607 -23.53 4.77 -6.98
N TRP A 608 -24.39 5.04 -7.94
CA TRP A 608 -25.71 4.46 -7.99
C TRP A 608 -25.63 3.11 -8.68
N LYS A 609 -26.12 2.06 -8.02
CA LYS A 609 -26.17 0.70 -8.58
C LYS A 609 -27.59 0.18 -8.61
N THR A 610 -27.93 -0.50 -9.70
CA THR A 610 -29.17 -1.26 -9.83
C THR A 610 -28.80 -2.65 -10.35
N SER A 611 -29.28 -3.70 -9.71
CA SER A 611 -29.09 -5.07 -10.17
C SER A 611 -30.39 -5.83 -10.25
N LEU A 612 -30.45 -6.79 -11.17
CA LEU A 612 -31.54 -7.75 -11.31
C LEU A 612 -30.92 -9.10 -11.65
N ALA A 613 -31.30 -10.14 -10.91
CA ALA A 613 -30.82 -11.49 -11.13
C ALA A 613 -31.94 -12.50 -11.08
N LEU A 614 -31.84 -13.51 -11.95
CA LEU A 614 -32.73 -14.67 -12.01
C LEU A 614 -31.88 -15.92 -11.72
N ASP A 615 -32.21 -16.62 -10.64
CA ASP A 615 -31.62 -17.89 -10.27
C ASP A 615 -32.64 -19.00 -10.52
N ALA A 616 -32.26 -20.04 -11.27
CA ALA A 616 -33.14 -21.15 -11.63
C ALA A 616 -32.46 -22.50 -11.45
N LYS A 617 -33.16 -23.46 -10.84
CA LYS A 617 -32.80 -24.87 -10.86
C LYS A 617 -33.43 -25.54 -12.07
N LEU A 618 -32.59 -25.89 -13.04
CA LEU A 618 -32.98 -26.58 -14.26
C LEU A 618 -33.00 -28.11 -14.03
N PRO A 619 -33.59 -28.89 -14.94
CA PRO A 619 -33.47 -30.36 -14.92
C PRO A 619 -32.02 -30.82 -14.85
N TYR A 620 -31.78 -32.00 -14.29
CA TYR A 620 -30.46 -32.61 -14.10
C TYR A 620 -29.57 -31.89 -13.08
N ASP A 621 -30.16 -31.23 -12.07
CA ASP A 621 -29.48 -30.50 -11.00
C ASP A 621 -28.53 -29.39 -11.52
N ILE A 622 -28.87 -28.78 -12.65
CA ILE A 622 -28.14 -27.63 -13.20
C ILE A 622 -28.63 -26.36 -12.50
N ASP A 623 -27.74 -25.67 -11.81
CA ASP A 623 -27.98 -24.33 -11.28
C ASP A 623 -27.65 -23.28 -12.36
N PHE A 624 -28.66 -22.47 -12.74
CA PHE A 624 -28.52 -21.36 -13.68
C PHE A 624 -28.71 -20.04 -12.96
N SER A 625 -27.81 -19.10 -13.19
CA SER A 625 -27.93 -17.74 -12.69
C SER A 625 -27.62 -16.74 -13.80
N LEU A 626 -28.50 -15.75 -13.97
CA LEU A 626 -28.31 -14.62 -14.87
C LEU A 626 -28.45 -13.34 -14.08
N GLU A 627 -27.42 -12.50 -14.08
CA GLU A 627 -27.42 -11.23 -13.36
C GLU A 627 -27.01 -10.08 -14.28
N GLY A 628 -27.80 -8.98 -14.25
CA GLY A 628 -27.47 -7.70 -14.86
C GLY A 628 -27.22 -6.64 -13.80
N ILE A 629 -26.15 -5.85 -13.95
CA ILE A 629 -25.78 -4.77 -13.05
C ILE A 629 -25.58 -3.49 -13.87
N TYR A 630 -26.30 -2.43 -13.50
CA TYR A 630 -26.07 -1.07 -13.99
C TYR A 630 -25.44 -0.24 -12.89
N SER A 631 -24.35 0.46 -13.23
CA SER A 631 -23.63 1.33 -12.31
C SER A 631 -23.38 2.70 -12.93
N ARG A 632 -23.67 3.76 -12.16
CA ARG A 632 -23.38 5.15 -12.54
C ARG A 632 -22.55 5.80 -11.45
N GLU A 633 -21.34 6.23 -11.79
CA GLU A 633 -20.44 6.92 -10.87
C GLU A 633 -20.81 8.40 -10.72
N PHE A 634 -20.67 8.90 -9.50
CA PHE A 634 -20.82 10.30 -9.11
C PHE A 634 -19.58 10.75 -8.35
N ASN A 635 -19.20 12.01 -8.52
CA ASN A 635 -18.05 12.63 -7.85
C ASN A 635 -16.76 11.81 -8.03
N PRO A 636 -16.38 11.40 -9.26
CA PRO A 636 -15.09 10.76 -9.44
C PRO A 636 -13.99 11.72 -9.01
N ALA A 637 -13.07 11.25 -8.17
CA ALA A 637 -11.92 12.07 -7.77
C ALA A 637 -11.01 12.25 -8.99
N THR A 638 -10.73 13.49 -9.36
CA THR A 638 -9.84 13.87 -10.46
C THR A 638 -8.70 14.72 -9.94
N VAL A 639 -7.57 14.69 -10.65
CA VAL A 639 -6.41 15.56 -10.38
C VAL A 639 -6.31 16.57 -11.50
N ILE A 640 -6.28 17.85 -11.14
CA ILE A 640 -6.13 18.97 -12.06
C ILE A 640 -4.74 19.57 -11.85
N ASN A 641 -4.03 19.83 -12.94
CA ASN A 641 -2.77 20.54 -12.90
C ASN A 641 -3.03 22.05 -12.96
N LEU A 642 -2.74 22.77 -11.89
CA LEU A 642 -2.97 24.22 -11.80
C LEU A 642 -2.03 25.06 -12.67
N ASP A 643 -0.87 24.52 -13.06
CA ASP A 643 0.08 25.18 -13.99
C ASP A 643 -0.36 25.14 -15.44
N ARG A 644 -1.39 24.39 -15.75
CA ARG A 644 -1.86 24.18 -17.13
C ARG A 644 -3.35 24.48 -17.17
N TYR A 645 -3.71 25.46 -17.95
CA TYR A 645 -5.08 25.65 -18.36
C TYR A 645 -5.15 25.46 -19.89
N TRP A 646 -6.28 24.99 -20.35
CA TRP A 646 -6.50 24.82 -21.77
C TRP A 646 -6.80 26.17 -22.41
N ASP A 647 -5.98 26.63 -23.34
CA ASP A 647 -6.11 27.90 -24.03
C ASP A 647 -7.00 27.84 -25.29
N GLY A 648 -7.66 26.70 -25.51
CA GLY A 648 -8.55 26.48 -26.65
C GLY A 648 -7.87 26.01 -27.93
N LYS A 649 -6.58 25.60 -27.86
CA LYS A 649 -5.83 25.07 -29.00
C LYS A 649 -5.54 23.60 -28.89
#